data_0315da0c42aa63d28e8ae2e953505062
#
_entry.id   0315da0c42aa63d28e8ae2e953505062
#
_cell.length_a   1.000
_cell.length_b   1.000
_cell.length_c   1.000
_cell.angle_alpha   90.00
_cell.angle_beta   90.00
_cell.angle_gamma   90.00
#
_symmetry.space_group_name_H-M   'P 1'
#
loop_
_entity.id
_entity.type
_entity.pdbx_description
1 polymer ?
#
loop_
_entity_poly.entity_id
_entity_poly.type
_entity_poly.pdbx_seq_one_letter_code
_entity_poly.pdbx_strand_id
1 'polypeptide(L)'
;MIRTTRPAAAAIRSLDPIAFRPLLGALTALGIALAAQAGWAQDSSPAASPAATETAPDSAEATDQKIITAHGYSYFGELDYPADYDHFDFANPDAPKGGEIVLGASGTFDSMNPYSRKGRAGALTTLQYDSLIESTEDSVGQYYGVLAESLEYPEDKSWVIFHIRPEATFWDGTPVTAEDVVYSHKLFITQGLPSYAAAVGEMVTGAEALDERTVKFTFNTELTKRSRIETVGATPVFKKAWFEEDPEKRRLDEPRMEVAVGSGPYKLDSYEVNRRIVYKLRDDYWGRDIPFNKGRHNYGTVRVEYFSDQTASFEAFKAGEYTFRVESDPKLWATSYDFPRIQQGTVKKEEIADGSPPNPTGFVFNLAKPQLKDKRVREAIALAFNFEWSNESLRYGLYSPRSSFVEGTPIEAKGLPEGAELDFLKSLGDVVPEGIYTTDVWTMHESNPEDLISRGTRRQAGGLLQEAGWSVGDDGLARNDAGETLKLHMIIPSNIEASIESMHETYVQNLRAIGIDASYEKVDPSQFTLRQRERDYDMIYSSRYGAFLSTGGGLSQMYGSREAEFSLFNPAGLASPLVDAIIAASFEATSQAETDVALMALDRALRYEFFIVPDGYIADYWVAYYDMYEHPETIPPYDLGYLSLWWVNPDKEKALKEAGVLK
;
A
#
# COMPACT_ATOMS: atom_id res chain seq x y z
N MET A 1 27.23 -59.25 -6.37
CA MET A 1 26.20 -58.51 -5.59
C MET A 1 26.56 -57.04 -5.55
N ILE A 2 26.06 -56.27 -6.48
CA ILE A 2 26.37 -54.84 -6.66
C ILE A 2 25.16 -54.08 -6.13
N ARG A 3 25.35 -53.32 -5.05
CA ARG A 3 24.35 -52.37 -4.52
C ARG A 3 24.52 -51.06 -5.25
N THR A 4 23.50 -50.72 -6.05
CA THR A 4 23.35 -49.39 -6.64
C THR A 4 22.66 -48.45 -5.63
N THR A 5 23.38 -47.42 -5.20
CA THR A 5 22.83 -46.31 -4.45
C THR A 5 22.23 -45.30 -5.39
N ARG A 6 20.94 -44.98 -5.21
CA ARG A 6 20.25 -43.84 -5.83
C ARG A 6 20.60 -42.56 -5.08
N PRO A 7 20.81 -41.42 -5.75
CA PRO A 7 20.94 -40.15 -5.06
C PRO A 7 19.56 -39.64 -4.63
N ALA A 8 19.49 -39.13 -3.42
CA ALA A 8 18.31 -38.44 -2.87
C ALA A 8 18.12 -37.12 -3.58
N ALA A 9 16.95 -36.92 -4.15
CA ALA A 9 16.51 -35.63 -4.64
C ALA A 9 16.26 -34.71 -3.44
N ALA A 10 16.99 -33.60 -3.37
CA ALA A 10 16.77 -32.54 -2.41
C ALA A 10 15.44 -31.83 -2.75
N ALA A 11 14.48 -31.96 -1.86
CA ALA A 11 13.23 -31.22 -1.93
C ALA A 11 13.52 -29.74 -1.64
N ILE A 12 13.40 -28.90 -2.63
CA ILE A 12 13.34 -27.43 -2.48
C ILE A 12 11.98 -27.12 -1.84
N ARG A 13 11.98 -26.85 -0.56
CA ARG A 13 10.82 -26.28 0.13
C ARG A 13 10.70 -24.82 -0.30
N SER A 14 9.64 -24.52 -1.03
CA SER A 14 9.19 -23.15 -1.30
C SER A 14 8.82 -22.49 0.02
N LEU A 15 9.48 -21.39 0.33
CA LEU A 15 9.20 -20.55 1.51
C LEU A 15 8.07 -19.59 1.17
N ASP A 16 7.12 -19.50 2.08
CA ASP A 16 5.94 -18.62 2.03
C ASP A 16 6.32 -17.13 1.97
N PRO A 17 5.66 -16.34 1.15
CA PRO A 17 5.67 -14.89 1.31
C PRO A 17 4.60 -14.49 2.34
N ILE A 18 4.92 -14.60 3.63
CA ILE A 18 4.11 -13.98 4.67
C ILE A 18 4.28 -12.47 4.55
N ALA A 19 3.16 -11.81 4.42
CA ALA A 19 3.01 -10.38 4.25
C ALA A 19 3.77 -9.60 5.33
N PHE A 20 4.91 -9.02 4.96
CA PHE A 20 5.36 -7.81 5.58
C PHE A 20 4.39 -6.71 5.09
N ARG A 21 3.59 -6.16 5.98
CA ARG A 21 3.10 -4.80 5.77
C ARG A 21 4.34 -3.91 5.73
N PRO A 22 4.70 -3.29 4.58
CA PRO A 22 5.80 -2.35 4.59
C PRO A 22 5.38 -1.15 5.43
N LEU A 23 6.31 -0.62 6.17
CA LEU A 23 6.28 0.73 6.69
C LEU A 23 5.87 1.69 5.57
N LEU A 24 4.67 2.22 5.63
CA LEU A 24 4.07 3.04 4.57
C LEU A 24 4.32 4.53 4.78
N GLY A 25 5.31 4.90 5.56
CA GLY A 25 5.69 6.31 5.73
C GLY A 25 6.57 6.88 4.61
N ALA A 26 7.24 6.02 3.82
CA ALA A 26 8.17 6.50 2.78
C ALA A 26 7.93 5.90 1.38
N LEU A 27 6.81 5.23 1.12
CA LEU A 27 6.61 4.47 -0.12
C LEU A 27 5.27 4.67 -0.82
N THR A 28 4.45 5.64 -0.42
CA THR A 28 3.20 5.96 -1.11
C THR A 28 3.39 6.50 -2.53
N ALA A 29 4.58 6.97 -2.88
CA ALA A 29 4.89 7.38 -4.26
C ALA A 29 5.33 6.22 -5.17
N LEU A 30 5.69 5.05 -4.63
CA LEU A 30 6.19 3.91 -5.44
C LEU A 30 5.18 2.76 -5.63
N GLY A 31 3.96 2.88 -5.12
CA GLY A 31 2.90 1.86 -5.23
C GLY A 31 2.18 1.82 -6.57
N ILE A 32 2.60 2.61 -7.57
CA ILE A 32 1.94 2.66 -8.87
C ILE A 32 2.75 1.86 -9.88
N ALA A 33 2.11 0.84 -10.40
CA ALA A 33 2.42 0.09 -11.61
C ALA A 33 3.21 -1.23 -11.49
N LEU A 34 2.46 -2.30 -11.40
CA LEU A 34 2.89 -3.64 -11.77
C LEU A 34 1.88 -4.26 -12.73
N ALA A 35 2.03 -4.00 -14.01
CA ALA A 35 1.46 -4.85 -15.06
C ALA A 35 2.40 -4.86 -16.25
N ALA A 36 3.16 -5.94 -16.41
CA ALA A 36 3.97 -6.18 -17.59
C ALA A 36 3.11 -6.86 -18.66
N GLN A 37 3.03 -6.27 -19.84
CA GLN A 37 2.58 -6.94 -21.04
C GLN A 37 3.74 -7.70 -21.69
N ALA A 38 3.57 -9.00 -21.92
CA ALA A 38 4.33 -9.75 -22.91
C ALA A 38 3.55 -9.69 -24.24
N GLY A 39 3.97 -8.78 -25.13
CA GLY A 39 3.44 -8.68 -26.48
C GLY A 39 4.32 -9.44 -27.47
N TRP A 40 3.72 -10.19 -28.34
CA TRP A 40 4.35 -10.93 -29.45
C TRP A 40 4.82 -9.97 -30.52
N ALA A 41 6.06 -10.15 -30.94
CA ALA A 41 6.62 -9.49 -32.12
C ALA A 41 6.08 -10.16 -33.39
N GLN A 42 5.54 -9.37 -34.30
CA GLN A 42 5.47 -9.72 -35.72
C GLN A 42 6.11 -8.60 -36.55
N ASP A 43 7.04 -9.06 -37.38
CA ASP A 43 7.80 -8.31 -38.38
C ASP A 43 6.90 -7.58 -39.38
N SER A 44 7.20 -6.30 -39.63
CA SER A 44 6.94 -5.69 -40.94
C SER A 44 7.85 -4.46 -41.15
N SER A 45 8.71 -4.55 -42.16
CA SER A 45 9.64 -3.51 -42.62
C SER A 45 8.94 -2.26 -43.15
N PRO A 46 9.59 -1.08 -43.09
CA PRO A 46 8.94 0.19 -43.39
C PRO A 46 9.04 0.56 -44.88
N ALA A 47 7.94 1.13 -45.38
CA ALA A 47 7.92 1.84 -46.64
C ALA A 47 8.30 3.32 -46.42
N ALA A 48 9.12 3.85 -47.29
CA ALA A 48 9.64 5.21 -47.27
C ALA A 48 8.55 6.27 -47.45
N SER A 49 8.64 7.33 -46.62
CA SER A 49 7.80 8.52 -46.69
C SER A 49 8.56 9.70 -47.32
N PRO A 50 7.92 10.59 -48.10
CA PRO A 50 8.57 11.72 -48.70
C PRO A 50 8.71 12.91 -47.73
N ALA A 51 9.79 13.66 -47.91
CA ALA A 51 10.18 14.84 -47.17
C ALA A 51 9.09 15.92 -47.12
N ALA A 52 8.74 16.35 -45.90
CA ALA A 52 7.96 17.54 -45.65
C ALA A 52 8.87 18.71 -45.27
N THR A 53 8.60 19.83 -45.87
CA THR A 53 9.26 21.11 -45.78
C THR A 53 9.15 21.70 -44.37
N GLU A 54 10.26 22.10 -43.77
CA GLU A 54 10.34 22.91 -42.56
C GLU A 54 9.65 24.25 -42.74
N THR A 55 8.55 24.44 -42.02
CA THR A 55 8.08 25.78 -41.65
C THR A 55 8.40 25.96 -40.18
N ALA A 56 9.19 26.94 -39.83
CA ALA A 56 9.51 27.36 -38.49
C ALA A 56 8.20 27.61 -37.70
N PRO A 57 8.08 27.14 -36.46
CA PRO A 57 6.92 27.49 -35.66
C PRO A 57 6.99 28.96 -35.25
N ASP A 58 5.90 29.63 -35.50
CA ASP A 58 5.55 30.96 -35.04
C ASP A 58 5.74 31.02 -33.51
N SER A 59 6.32 32.11 -33.02
CA SER A 59 6.57 32.35 -31.62
C SER A 59 5.22 32.28 -30.84
N ALA A 60 5.00 31.16 -30.13
CA ALA A 60 3.93 31.08 -29.13
C ALA A 60 4.12 32.24 -28.13
N GLU A 61 3.14 33.11 -28.01
CA GLU A 61 3.02 34.08 -26.93
C GLU A 61 3.28 33.36 -25.61
N ALA A 62 4.34 33.76 -24.91
CA ALA A 62 4.57 33.36 -23.52
C ALA A 62 3.38 33.92 -22.69
N THR A 63 2.39 33.12 -22.44
CA THR A 63 1.40 33.41 -21.42
C THR A 63 2.18 33.58 -20.12
N ASP A 64 2.00 34.71 -19.47
CA ASP A 64 2.60 35.08 -18.18
C ASP A 64 2.02 34.17 -17.10
N GLN A 65 2.45 32.88 -17.09
CA GLN A 65 1.95 31.90 -16.14
C GLN A 65 2.52 32.24 -14.77
N LYS A 66 1.63 32.25 -13.76
CA LYS A 66 2.03 32.47 -12.38
C LYS A 66 2.94 31.30 -11.93
N ILE A 67 4.16 31.65 -11.53
CA ILE A 67 5.11 30.72 -10.91
C ILE A 67 4.83 30.68 -9.41
N ILE A 68 4.73 29.47 -8.87
CA ILE A 68 4.56 29.21 -7.45
C ILE A 68 5.94 28.79 -6.91
N THR A 69 6.41 29.48 -5.88
CA THR A 69 7.61 29.10 -5.10
C THR A 69 7.16 28.66 -3.71
N ALA A 70 7.58 27.48 -3.26
CA ALA A 70 7.13 26.91 -1.99
C ALA A 70 8.23 26.09 -1.31
N HIS A 71 8.10 25.88 -0.01
CA HIS A 71 8.98 25.04 0.84
C HIS A 71 8.53 23.56 0.84
N GLY A 72 7.40 23.26 0.25
CA GLY A 72 6.81 21.94 0.11
C GLY A 72 5.81 21.92 -1.04
N TYR A 73 5.16 20.81 -1.24
CA TYR A 73 4.23 20.59 -2.33
C TYR A 73 2.95 19.91 -1.85
N SER A 74 1.82 20.48 -2.24
CA SER A 74 0.55 19.75 -2.36
C SER A 74 -0.03 20.00 -3.73
N TYR A 75 -0.89 19.11 -4.20
CA TYR A 75 -1.44 19.25 -5.55
C TYR A 75 -2.22 20.58 -5.74
N PHE A 76 -2.94 21.01 -4.71
CA PHE A 76 -3.72 22.27 -4.73
C PHE A 76 -2.97 23.48 -4.18
N GLY A 77 -1.73 23.29 -3.68
CA GLY A 77 -0.89 24.36 -3.15
C GLY A 77 -1.15 24.72 -1.69
N GLU A 78 -2.04 24.01 -1.00
CA GLU A 78 -2.31 24.20 0.43
C GLU A 78 -1.40 23.27 1.23
N LEU A 79 -0.65 23.83 2.19
CA LEU A 79 0.22 23.12 3.11
C LEU A 79 -0.22 23.47 4.54
N ASP A 80 -0.32 22.45 5.40
CA ASP A 80 -0.73 22.64 6.79
C ASP A 80 0.34 23.39 7.62
N TYR A 81 1.61 23.20 7.29
CA TYR A 81 2.71 23.86 7.94
C TYR A 81 3.24 25.03 7.10
N PRO A 82 3.39 26.25 7.70
CA PRO A 82 3.90 27.41 7.01
C PRO A 82 5.40 27.30 6.70
N ALA A 83 5.92 28.16 5.83
CA ALA A 83 7.33 28.09 5.40
C ALA A 83 8.36 28.26 6.52
N ASP A 84 7.97 28.86 7.64
CA ASP A 84 8.80 29.11 8.82
C ASP A 84 8.48 28.15 9.98
N TYR A 85 7.82 27.00 9.71
CA TYR A 85 7.59 26.00 10.75
C TYR A 85 8.92 25.49 11.33
N ASP A 86 8.93 25.22 12.63
CA ASP A 86 10.13 24.77 13.34
C ASP A 86 10.24 23.24 13.36
N HIS A 87 9.11 22.55 13.51
CA HIS A 87 8.97 21.09 13.49
C HIS A 87 7.51 20.74 13.27
N PHE A 88 7.22 19.48 13.00
CA PHE A 88 5.84 18.98 12.92
C PHE A 88 5.20 18.91 14.31
N ASP A 89 3.92 19.23 14.45
CA ASP A 89 3.19 19.25 15.72
C ASP A 89 3.18 17.89 16.44
N PHE A 90 3.25 16.79 15.69
CA PHE A 90 3.34 15.45 16.23
C PHE A 90 4.76 15.02 16.62
N ALA A 91 5.80 15.77 16.31
CA ALA A 91 7.18 15.45 16.65
C ALA A 91 7.58 16.10 17.97
N ASN A 92 8.32 15.37 18.82
CA ASN A 92 8.90 15.93 20.04
C ASN A 92 10.34 16.44 19.77
N PRO A 93 10.56 17.75 19.63
CA PRO A 93 11.90 18.29 19.34
C PRO A 93 12.91 18.01 20.45
N ASP A 94 12.46 17.78 21.68
CA ASP A 94 13.29 17.49 22.85
C ASP A 94 13.49 15.98 23.09
N ALA A 95 13.04 15.13 22.16
CA ALA A 95 13.21 13.68 22.28
C ALA A 95 14.70 13.30 22.41
N PRO A 96 15.08 12.50 23.44
CA PRO A 96 16.46 12.05 23.60
C PRO A 96 16.96 11.30 22.36
N LYS A 97 18.17 11.64 21.91
CA LYS A 97 18.85 10.90 20.84
C LYS A 97 19.74 9.81 21.45
N GLY A 98 19.66 8.60 20.92
CA GLY A 98 20.48 7.47 21.37
C GLY A 98 19.67 6.21 21.66
N GLY A 99 20.30 5.27 22.39
CA GLY A 99 19.70 3.97 22.64
C GLY A 99 19.57 3.10 21.39
N GLU A 100 18.92 1.96 21.54
CA GLU A 100 18.76 0.99 20.47
C GLU A 100 17.30 0.55 20.36
N ILE A 101 16.77 0.51 19.12
CA ILE A 101 15.56 -0.24 18.83
C ILE A 101 15.93 -1.58 18.17
N VAL A 102 15.35 -2.67 18.67
CA VAL A 102 15.56 -4.00 18.12
C VAL A 102 14.25 -4.58 17.63
N LEU A 103 14.22 -4.89 16.34
CA LEU A 103 13.04 -5.38 15.62
C LEU A 103 13.23 -6.85 15.24
N GLY A 104 12.13 -7.60 15.14
CA GLY A 104 12.12 -8.95 14.59
C GLY A 104 11.72 -8.94 13.11
N ALA A 105 12.42 -9.72 12.30
CA ALA A 105 12.06 -9.99 10.91
C ALA A 105 11.98 -11.50 10.66
N SER A 106 11.06 -11.95 9.82
CA SER A 106 10.94 -13.36 9.45
C SER A 106 11.54 -13.65 8.09
N GLY A 107 12.20 -14.81 7.97
CA GLY A 107 12.78 -15.29 6.73
C GLY A 107 14.25 -14.90 6.56
N THR A 108 14.63 -14.53 5.34
CA THR A 108 16.04 -14.37 4.93
C THR A 108 16.23 -13.14 4.06
N PHE A 109 17.47 -12.73 3.82
CA PHE A 109 17.85 -11.73 2.82
C PHE A 109 19.13 -12.14 2.10
N ASP A 110 19.26 -11.71 0.86
CA ASP A 110 20.43 -11.97 -0.01
C ASP A 110 20.89 -10.71 -0.76
N SER A 111 20.33 -9.56 -0.41
CA SER A 111 20.68 -8.26 -0.99
C SER A 111 20.56 -7.14 0.04
N MET A 112 21.41 -6.11 -0.08
CA MET A 112 21.24 -4.82 0.59
C MET A 112 20.70 -3.74 -0.37
N ASN A 113 20.39 -4.12 -1.60
CA ASN A 113 19.77 -3.23 -2.58
C ASN A 113 18.24 -3.36 -2.53
N PRO A 114 17.49 -2.37 -2.02
CA PRO A 114 16.03 -2.46 -1.91
C PRO A 114 15.30 -2.39 -3.27
N TYR A 115 15.98 -1.97 -4.32
CA TYR A 115 15.42 -1.74 -5.66
C TYR A 115 15.72 -2.87 -6.64
N SER A 116 16.41 -3.92 -6.18
CA SER A 116 16.68 -5.10 -6.99
C SER A 116 15.40 -5.81 -7.43
N ARG A 117 15.36 -6.26 -8.68
CA ARG A 117 14.27 -7.07 -9.22
C ARG A 117 14.38 -8.55 -8.93
N LYS A 118 15.50 -8.96 -8.33
CA LYS A 118 15.84 -10.34 -7.95
C LYS A 118 16.30 -10.37 -6.51
N GLY A 119 16.21 -11.54 -5.89
CA GLY A 119 16.59 -11.72 -4.51
C GLY A 119 15.62 -11.06 -3.52
N ARG A 120 16.04 -11.00 -2.27
CA ARG A 120 15.30 -10.41 -1.17
C ARG A 120 16.16 -9.39 -0.43
N ALA A 121 15.72 -8.14 -0.44
CA ALA A 121 16.43 -7.07 0.25
C ALA A 121 16.38 -7.25 1.77
N GLY A 122 17.44 -6.86 2.45
CA GLY A 122 17.49 -6.73 3.89
C GLY A 122 16.45 -5.71 4.38
N ALA A 123 15.90 -5.93 5.56
CA ALA A 123 14.91 -5.02 6.15
C ALA A 123 15.54 -3.64 6.38
N LEU A 124 14.74 -2.59 6.15
CA LEU A 124 15.08 -1.19 6.41
C LEU A 124 16.27 -0.64 5.60
N THR A 125 16.65 -1.26 4.50
CA THR A 125 17.75 -0.79 3.65
C THR A 125 17.51 0.59 3.04
N THR A 126 16.28 1.07 3.02
CA THR A 126 15.90 2.42 2.55
C THR A 126 16.25 3.56 3.51
N LEU A 127 16.47 3.29 4.81
CA LEU A 127 16.85 4.30 5.82
C LEU A 127 18.12 5.10 5.50
N GLN A 128 18.83 4.68 4.46
CA GLN A 128 20.12 5.24 4.07
C GLN A 128 20.03 6.34 3.02
N TYR A 129 18.83 6.60 2.49
CA TYR A 129 18.64 7.47 1.34
C TYR A 129 17.57 8.52 1.62
N ASP A 130 17.88 9.79 1.33
CA ASP A 130 16.92 10.87 1.31
C ASP A 130 16.39 11.10 -0.12
N SER A 131 15.28 11.81 -0.22
CA SER A 131 14.68 12.33 -1.45
C SER A 131 14.61 13.87 -1.41
N LEU A 132 14.18 14.49 -2.51
CA LEU A 132 14.07 15.95 -2.57
C LEU A 132 12.97 16.46 -1.61
N ILE A 133 11.81 15.78 -1.63
CA ILE A 133 10.67 16.04 -0.75
C ILE A 133 10.15 14.72 -0.19
N GLU A 134 9.58 14.74 1.00
CA GLU A 134 8.96 13.59 1.63
C GLU A 134 7.57 13.93 2.17
N SER A 135 6.68 12.92 2.22
CA SER A 135 5.35 13.05 2.82
C SER A 135 5.41 13.14 4.33
N THR A 136 4.39 13.74 4.93
CA THR A 136 4.20 13.74 6.37
C THR A 136 3.26 12.61 6.81
N GLU A 137 3.28 12.27 8.09
CA GLU A 137 2.47 11.21 8.66
C GLU A 137 1.09 11.70 9.15
N ASP A 138 0.84 13.00 9.10
CA ASP A 138 -0.41 13.61 9.56
C ASP A 138 -1.31 14.13 8.43
N SER A 139 -0.78 14.23 7.21
CA SER A 139 -1.52 14.74 6.06
C SER A 139 -1.32 13.89 4.80
N VAL A 140 -2.39 13.70 4.04
CA VAL A 140 -2.33 12.97 2.77
C VAL A 140 -2.08 13.93 1.61
N GLY A 141 -1.08 13.60 0.78
CA GLY A 141 -0.78 14.37 -0.44
C GLY A 141 -0.02 15.68 -0.20
N GLN A 142 0.51 15.87 0.99
CA GLN A 142 1.42 16.97 1.33
C GLN A 142 2.85 16.43 1.47
N TYR A 143 3.78 17.17 0.92
CA TYR A 143 5.20 16.83 0.88
C TYR A 143 6.01 18.05 1.29
N TYR A 144 7.03 17.86 2.10
CA TYR A 144 7.91 18.95 2.58
C TYR A 144 9.34 18.70 2.14
N GLY A 145 10.11 19.78 2.02
CA GLY A 145 11.48 19.72 1.54
C GLY A 145 12.42 19.02 2.52
N VAL A 146 13.12 17.98 2.01
CA VAL A 146 14.23 17.31 2.69
C VAL A 146 15.54 17.72 2.02
N LEU A 147 15.99 17.07 0.96
CA LEU A 147 17.16 17.55 0.18
C LEU A 147 16.89 18.89 -0.50
N ALA A 148 15.65 19.14 -0.93
CA ALA A 148 15.26 20.44 -1.47
C ALA A 148 14.91 21.42 -0.34
N GLU A 149 15.42 22.65 -0.39
CA GLU A 149 14.97 23.74 0.50
C GLU A 149 13.71 24.42 -0.02
N SER A 150 13.53 24.41 -1.35
CA SER A 150 12.37 24.99 -2.03
C SER A 150 12.16 24.36 -3.40
N LEU A 151 10.98 24.60 -3.97
CA LEU A 151 10.64 24.22 -5.32
C LEU A 151 9.86 25.34 -6.02
N GLU A 152 9.95 25.38 -7.36
CA GLU A 152 9.22 26.30 -8.21
C GLU A 152 8.48 25.53 -9.29
N TYR A 153 7.22 25.90 -9.56
CA TYR A 153 6.42 25.28 -10.61
C TYR A 153 5.30 26.22 -11.10
N PRO A 154 4.85 26.11 -12.36
CA PRO A 154 3.72 26.86 -12.88
C PRO A 154 2.40 26.21 -12.45
N GLU A 155 1.29 26.95 -12.52
CA GLU A 155 -0.06 26.45 -12.16
C GLU A 155 -0.46 25.21 -12.98
N ASP A 156 -0.03 25.12 -14.24
CA ASP A 156 -0.29 23.95 -15.11
C ASP A 156 0.61 22.74 -14.82
N LYS A 157 1.59 22.90 -13.91
CA LYS A 157 2.54 21.85 -13.54
C LYS A 157 3.25 21.21 -14.74
N SER A 158 3.54 22.00 -15.78
CA SER A 158 4.27 21.54 -16.96
C SER A 158 5.74 21.26 -16.68
N TRP A 159 6.28 21.84 -15.62
CA TRP A 159 7.64 21.61 -15.12
C TRP A 159 7.74 21.86 -13.62
N VAL A 160 8.84 21.41 -13.00
CA VAL A 160 9.23 21.74 -11.63
C VAL A 160 10.73 21.98 -11.56
N ILE A 161 11.15 22.94 -10.77
CA ILE A 161 12.55 23.17 -10.37
C ILE A 161 12.66 22.93 -8.88
N PHE A 162 13.66 22.15 -8.45
CA PHE A 162 14.02 21.97 -7.05
C PHE A 162 15.36 22.63 -6.78
N HIS A 163 15.46 23.33 -5.66
CA HIS A 163 16.68 23.94 -5.16
C HIS A 163 17.23 23.08 -4.00
N ILE A 164 18.39 22.46 -4.22
CA ILE A 164 19.01 21.54 -3.26
C ILE A 164 19.69 22.36 -2.16
N ARG A 165 19.51 21.96 -0.90
CA ARG A 165 20.14 22.58 0.27
C ARG A 165 21.66 22.58 0.14
N PRO A 166 22.34 23.71 0.42
CA PRO A 166 23.79 23.80 0.35
C PRO A 166 24.53 22.89 1.35
N GLU A 167 23.90 22.55 2.47
CA GLU A 167 24.42 21.65 3.51
C GLU A 167 24.24 20.17 3.20
N ALA A 168 23.43 19.81 2.19
CA ALA A 168 23.14 18.42 1.87
C ALA A 168 24.40 17.66 1.41
N THR A 169 24.74 16.59 2.15
CA THR A 169 25.92 15.78 1.87
C THR A 169 25.63 14.28 1.94
N PHE A 170 26.32 13.52 1.13
CA PHE A 170 26.43 12.07 1.31
C PHE A 170 27.28 11.72 2.55
N TRP A 171 27.20 10.47 3.02
CA TRP A 171 27.97 10.04 4.21
C TRP A 171 29.49 9.98 4.04
N ASP A 172 30.00 10.18 2.85
CA ASP A 172 31.42 10.32 2.56
C ASP A 172 31.89 11.81 2.54
N GLY A 173 30.98 12.71 2.93
CA GLY A 173 31.23 14.16 3.04
C GLY A 173 31.17 14.93 1.72
N THR A 174 30.87 14.26 0.60
CA THR A 174 30.70 14.97 -0.69
C THR A 174 29.31 15.59 -0.79
N PRO A 175 29.15 16.76 -1.44
CA PRO A 175 27.85 17.39 -1.61
C PRO A 175 26.91 16.55 -2.46
N VAL A 176 25.61 16.65 -2.18
CA VAL A 176 24.55 16.18 -3.06
C VAL A 176 24.35 17.22 -4.16
N THR A 177 24.33 16.80 -5.42
CA THR A 177 24.25 17.69 -6.58
C THR A 177 23.01 17.44 -7.43
N ALA A 178 22.66 18.41 -8.26
CA ALA A 178 21.59 18.28 -9.24
C ALA A 178 21.88 17.15 -10.27
N GLU A 179 23.16 16.90 -10.57
CA GLU A 179 23.54 15.76 -11.42
C GLU A 179 23.27 14.40 -10.76
N ASP A 180 23.39 14.28 -9.44
CA ASP A 180 23.03 13.06 -8.70
C ASP A 180 21.53 12.80 -8.81
N VAL A 181 20.70 13.84 -8.72
CA VAL A 181 19.24 13.75 -8.89
C VAL A 181 18.87 13.31 -10.30
N VAL A 182 19.40 13.97 -11.33
CA VAL A 182 19.16 13.60 -12.74
C VAL A 182 19.60 12.17 -13.01
N TYR A 183 20.75 11.77 -12.47
CA TYR A 183 21.27 10.41 -12.60
C TYR A 183 20.38 9.38 -11.91
N SER A 184 19.89 9.67 -10.70
CA SER A 184 18.98 8.80 -9.96
C SER A 184 17.67 8.58 -10.71
N HIS A 185 17.06 9.64 -11.23
CA HIS A 185 15.91 9.54 -12.10
C HIS A 185 16.20 8.63 -13.31
N LYS A 186 17.33 8.82 -13.99
CA LYS A 186 17.74 7.98 -15.12
C LYS A 186 17.90 6.51 -14.72
N LEU A 187 18.46 6.22 -13.54
CA LEU A 187 18.56 4.85 -13.03
C LEU A 187 17.17 4.20 -12.88
N PHE A 188 16.22 4.90 -12.28
CA PHE A 188 14.87 4.35 -12.07
C PHE A 188 14.11 4.12 -13.38
N ILE A 189 14.22 5.00 -14.39
CA ILE A 189 13.55 4.79 -15.69
C ILE A 189 14.27 3.77 -16.58
N THR A 190 15.55 3.48 -16.36
CA THR A 190 16.30 2.51 -17.19
C THR A 190 16.48 1.15 -16.53
N GLN A 191 16.52 1.09 -15.21
CA GLN A 191 16.84 -0.11 -14.44
C GLN A 191 15.80 -0.41 -13.35
N GLY A 192 14.87 0.48 -13.05
CA GLY A 192 13.81 0.28 -12.07
C GLY A 192 12.77 -0.76 -12.52
N LEU A 193 11.68 -0.87 -11.76
CA LEU A 193 10.56 -1.73 -12.11
C LEU A 193 9.99 -1.32 -13.48
N PRO A 194 9.76 -2.26 -14.42
CA PRO A 194 9.34 -1.94 -15.79
C PRO A 194 8.09 -1.07 -15.86
N SER A 195 7.14 -1.30 -14.99
CA SER A 195 5.89 -0.51 -14.91
C SER A 195 6.13 0.92 -14.45
N TYR A 196 6.97 1.12 -13.42
CA TYR A 196 7.40 2.46 -13.00
C TYR A 196 8.18 3.16 -14.12
N ALA A 197 9.16 2.46 -14.70
CA ALA A 197 9.98 2.98 -15.79
C ALA A 197 9.15 3.43 -17.00
N ALA A 198 8.13 2.65 -17.38
CA ALA A 198 7.21 2.99 -18.46
C ALA A 198 6.37 4.24 -18.10
N ALA A 199 5.71 4.23 -16.94
CA ALA A 199 4.81 5.32 -16.54
C ALA A 199 5.57 6.65 -16.34
N VAL A 200 6.69 6.62 -15.61
CA VAL A 200 7.47 7.82 -15.33
C VAL A 200 8.25 8.29 -16.58
N GLY A 201 8.73 7.36 -17.42
CA GLY A 201 9.38 7.68 -18.69
C GLY A 201 8.44 8.32 -19.70
N GLU A 202 7.14 8.03 -19.69
CA GLU A 202 6.13 8.71 -20.48
C GLU A 202 5.75 10.07 -19.87
N MET A 203 5.73 10.18 -18.56
CA MET A 203 5.36 11.38 -17.83
C MET A 203 6.44 12.46 -17.85
N VAL A 204 7.73 12.08 -17.74
CA VAL A 204 8.87 13.00 -17.68
C VAL A 204 9.55 13.09 -19.04
N THR A 205 9.43 14.25 -19.69
CA THR A 205 10.04 14.49 -21.01
C THR A 205 11.44 15.08 -20.93
N GLY A 206 11.84 15.61 -19.76
CA GLY A 206 13.18 16.15 -19.54
C GLY A 206 13.55 16.18 -18.07
N ALA A 207 14.82 15.90 -17.78
CA ALA A 207 15.44 16.05 -16.47
C ALA A 207 16.84 16.64 -16.67
N GLU A 208 17.11 17.83 -16.14
CA GLU A 208 18.35 18.58 -16.39
C GLU A 208 18.86 19.27 -15.11
N ALA A 209 20.17 19.25 -14.91
CA ALA A 209 20.84 20.06 -13.91
C ALA A 209 21.10 21.44 -14.52
N LEU A 210 20.45 22.48 -13.99
CA LEU A 210 20.63 23.87 -14.44
C LEU A 210 21.94 24.46 -13.91
N ASP A 211 22.29 24.08 -12.68
CA ASP A 211 23.56 24.34 -12.02
C ASP A 211 23.86 23.24 -11.01
N GLU A 212 24.84 23.41 -10.13
CA GLU A 212 25.26 22.42 -9.13
C GLU A 212 24.13 21.99 -8.19
N ARG A 213 23.16 22.88 -7.88
CA ARG A 213 22.09 22.66 -6.88
C ARG A 213 20.69 22.90 -7.40
N THR A 214 20.52 23.14 -8.68
CA THR A 214 19.22 23.42 -9.28
C THR A 214 18.90 22.36 -10.31
N VAL A 215 17.87 21.57 -10.06
CA VAL A 215 17.41 20.52 -10.98
C VAL A 215 16.02 20.85 -11.50
N LYS A 216 15.82 20.66 -12.80
CA LYS A 216 14.53 20.87 -13.47
C LYS A 216 14.03 19.57 -14.08
N PHE A 217 12.74 19.30 -13.85
CA PHE A 217 11.97 18.28 -14.55
C PHE A 217 10.91 18.92 -15.44
N THR A 218 10.78 18.42 -16.66
CA THR A 218 9.74 18.83 -17.60
C THR A 218 8.79 17.67 -17.85
N PHE A 219 7.50 17.92 -17.89
CA PHE A 219 6.49 16.89 -17.97
C PHE A 219 5.75 16.88 -19.30
N ASN A 220 5.22 15.71 -19.65
CA ASN A 220 4.31 15.55 -20.78
C ASN A 220 2.95 16.17 -20.42
N THR A 221 2.58 17.23 -21.14
CA THR A 221 1.34 17.97 -20.88
C THR A 221 0.07 17.30 -21.41
N GLU A 222 0.21 16.27 -22.24
CA GLU A 222 -0.91 15.46 -22.73
C GLU A 222 -1.44 14.47 -21.67
N LEU A 223 -0.66 14.19 -20.63
CA LEU A 223 -1.05 13.34 -19.52
C LEU A 223 -1.65 14.15 -18.38
N THR A 224 -2.32 13.45 -17.45
CA THR A 224 -2.80 14.09 -16.21
C THR A 224 -1.68 14.81 -15.48
N LYS A 225 -1.97 16.00 -14.96
CA LYS A 225 -1.01 16.76 -14.14
C LYS A 225 -0.92 16.27 -12.69
N ARG A 226 -1.76 15.29 -12.30
CA ARG A 226 -1.68 14.65 -11.00
C ARG A 226 -0.40 13.82 -10.86
N SER A 227 0.14 13.78 -9.67
CA SER A 227 1.30 12.97 -9.26
C SER A 227 2.62 13.26 -9.98
N ARG A 228 2.74 14.35 -10.74
CA ARG A 228 3.96 14.68 -11.47
C ARG A 228 5.12 15.06 -10.54
N ILE A 229 4.89 16.06 -9.70
CA ILE A 229 5.92 16.70 -8.87
C ILE A 229 6.32 15.79 -7.71
N GLU A 230 5.35 15.22 -7.02
CA GLU A 230 5.62 14.29 -5.92
C GLU A 230 6.34 13.03 -6.39
N THR A 231 6.05 12.51 -7.58
CA THR A 231 6.73 11.31 -8.11
C THR A 231 8.21 11.54 -8.34
N VAL A 232 8.59 12.66 -8.95
CA VAL A 232 10.03 12.95 -9.17
C VAL A 232 10.69 13.43 -7.89
N GLY A 233 9.97 14.18 -7.05
CA GLY A 233 10.49 14.73 -5.80
C GLY A 233 10.73 13.70 -4.71
N ALA A 234 9.90 12.66 -4.61
CA ALA A 234 10.04 11.56 -3.64
C ALA A 234 10.93 10.41 -4.12
N THR A 235 11.56 10.54 -5.30
CA THR A 235 12.52 9.55 -5.79
C THR A 235 13.82 9.65 -4.98
N PRO A 236 14.34 8.53 -4.41
CA PRO A 236 15.59 8.53 -3.66
C PRO A 236 16.77 8.99 -4.49
N VAL A 237 17.63 9.81 -3.87
CA VAL A 237 18.80 10.35 -4.53
C VAL A 237 20.05 9.52 -4.23
N PHE A 238 20.70 9.05 -5.27
CA PHE A 238 21.93 8.26 -5.22
C PHE A 238 23.13 9.05 -5.70
N LYS A 239 24.29 8.74 -5.15
CA LYS A 239 25.56 9.31 -5.62
C LYS A 239 25.94 8.74 -6.98
N LYS A 240 25.88 9.57 -8.04
CA LYS A 240 26.25 9.24 -9.43
C LYS A 240 27.62 8.59 -9.53
N ALA A 241 28.64 9.23 -8.93
CA ALA A 241 30.03 8.77 -9.00
C ALA A 241 30.21 7.34 -8.46
N TRP A 242 29.42 6.92 -7.45
CA TRP A 242 29.49 5.57 -6.93
C TRP A 242 29.01 4.53 -7.95
N PHE A 243 27.96 4.79 -8.69
CA PHE A 243 27.45 3.88 -9.73
C PHE A 243 28.38 3.86 -10.95
N GLU A 244 28.93 5.00 -11.33
CA GLU A 244 29.80 5.13 -12.50
C GLU A 244 31.19 4.51 -12.29
N GLU A 245 31.62 4.29 -11.05
CA GLU A 245 32.89 3.63 -10.73
C GLU A 245 32.91 2.16 -11.18
N ASP A 246 31.77 1.43 -11.07
CA ASP A 246 31.63 0.05 -11.56
C ASP A 246 30.19 -0.20 -12.08
N PRO A 247 29.83 0.34 -13.24
CA PRO A 247 28.46 0.36 -13.74
C PRO A 247 27.94 -1.05 -14.12
N GLU A 248 28.83 -2.02 -14.28
CA GLU A 248 28.42 -3.41 -14.56
C GLU A 248 27.99 -4.17 -13.29
N LYS A 249 28.63 -3.88 -12.15
CA LYS A 249 28.32 -4.52 -10.86
C LYS A 249 27.33 -3.71 -10.01
N ARG A 250 27.38 -2.38 -10.11
CA ARG A 250 26.56 -1.47 -9.31
C ARG A 250 25.27 -1.08 -10.04
N ARG A 251 24.54 -2.08 -10.52
CA ARG A 251 23.25 -1.86 -11.18
C ARG A 251 22.13 -1.73 -10.16
N LEU A 252 21.09 -0.91 -10.46
CA LEU A 252 19.91 -0.76 -9.60
C LEU A 252 19.04 -2.01 -9.58
N ASP A 253 18.93 -2.74 -10.68
CA ASP A 253 18.04 -3.89 -10.86
C ASP A 253 18.64 -5.24 -10.40
N GLU A 254 19.89 -5.28 -9.97
CA GLU A 254 20.56 -6.51 -9.55
C GLU A 254 20.82 -6.56 -8.04
N PRO A 255 20.74 -7.76 -7.43
CA PRO A 255 21.01 -7.94 -6.01
C PRO A 255 22.51 -7.72 -5.73
N ARG A 256 22.81 -7.11 -4.60
CA ARG A 256 24.17 -6.92 -4.11
C ARG A 256 24.18 -6.70 -2.60
N MET A 257 25.26 -7.10 -1.95
CA MET A 257 25.49 -6.86 -0.52
C MET A 257 26.20 -5.53 -0.27
N GLU A 258 26.81 -4.93 -1.29
CA GLU A 258 27.40 -3.59 -1.23
C GLU A 258 26.30 -2.54 -1.23
N VAL A 259 26.39 -1.56 -0.34
CA VAL A 259 25.42 -0.48 -0.19
C VAL A 259 25.89 0.74 -0.96
N ALA A 260 24.98 1.35 -1.74
CA ALA A 260 25.27 2.60 -2.42
C ALA A 260 25.42 3.73 -1.41
N VAL A 261 26.35 4.66 -1.67
CA VAL A 261 26.55 5.83 -0.82
C VAL A 261 25.28 6.67 -0.79
N GLY A 262 24.74 6.86 0.41
CA GLY A 262 23.48 7.57 0.66
C GLY A 262 23.68 8.86 1.45
N SER A 263 22.65 9.68 1.47
CA SER A 263 22.57 10.95 2.20
C SER A 263 21.80 10.84 3.52
N GLY A 264 21.03 9.76 3.71
CA GLY A 264 20.09 9.58 4.81
C GLY A 264 20.69 9.52 6.22
N PRO A 265 19.81 9.55 7.23
CA PRO A 265 20.21 9.66 8.65
C PRO A 265 20.93 8.41 9.17
N TYR A 266 20.60 7.24 8.65
CA TYR A 266 21.22 5.99 9.08
C TYR A 266 22.18 5.44 8.04
N LYS A 267 23.22 4.75 8.51
CA LYS A 267 24.18 4.04 7.69
C LYS A 267 24.27 2.58 8.15
N LEU A 268 24.39 1.65 7.21
CA LEU A 268 24.68 0.25 7.51
C LEU A 268 26.02 0.16 8.25
N ASP A 269 25.98 -0.37 9.47
CA ASP A 269 27.16 -0.63 10.31
C ASP A 269 27.69 -2.05 10.05
N SER A 270 26.81 -3.04 10.19
CA SER A 270 27.16 -4.45 10.02
C SER A 270 25.96 -5.31 9.66
N TYR A 271 26.22 -6.49 9.12
CA TYR A 271 25.22 -7.52 8.90
C TYR A 271 25.80 -8.93 9.02
N GLU A 272 24.96 -9.85 9.45
CA GLU A 272 25.17 -11.29 9.35
C GLU A 272 24.02 -11.86 8.50
N VAL A 273 24.33 -12.43 7.33
CA VAL A 273 23.31 -12.91 6.38
C VAL A 273 22.34 -13.86 7.09
N ASN A 274 21.04 -13.63 6.88
CA ASN A 274 19.93 -14.39 7.48
C ASN A 274 19.86 -14.36 9.02
N ARG A 275 20.58 -13.46 9.66
CA ARG A 275 20.59 -13.37 11.12
C ARG A 275 20.34 -11.96 11.63
N ARG A 276 21.10 -10.98 11.13
CA ARG A 276 21.09 -9.63 11.71
C ARG A 276 21.47 -8.57 10.70
N ILE A 277 20.86 -7.39 10.85
CA ILE A 277 21.29 -6.15 10.21
C ILE A 277 21.35 -5.06 11.28
N VAL A 278 22.39 -4.24 11.26
CA VAL A 278 22.59 -3.12 12.20
C VAL A 278 22.81 -1.84 11.42
N TYR A 279 22.00 -0.82 11.73
CA TYR A 279 22.17 0.53 11.23
C TYR A 279 22.53 1.46 12.39
N LYS A 280 23.42 2.42 12.13
CA LYS A 280 23.83 3.45 13.06
C LYS A 280 23.37 4.83 12.59
N LEU A 281 22.84 5.60 13.50
CA LEU A 281 22.59 7.03 13.26
C LEU A 281 23.93 7.73 12.99
N ARG A 282 23.97 8.54 11.96
CA ARG A 282 25.16 9.31 11.60
C ARG A 282 25.32 10.51 12.50
N ASP A 283 26.50 10.65 13.10
CA ASP A 283 26.86 11.84 13.89
C ASP A 283 26.96 13.10 13.01
N ASP A 284 27.33 12.92 11.74
CA ASP A 284 27.51 13.94 10.71
C ASP A 284 26.31 14.11 9.77
N TYR A 285 25.14 13.63 10.17
CA TYR A 285 23.95 13.76 9.31
C TYR A 285 23.60 15.25 9.11
N TRP A 286 23.68 15.68 7.85
CA TRP A 286 23.48 17.06 7.42
C TRP A 286 22.06 17.59 7.73
N GLY A 287 21.06 16.71 7.62
CA GLY A 287 19.64 17.07 7.75
C GLY A 287 19.09 17.01 9.17
N ARG A 288 19.92 16.87 10.22
CA ARG A 288 19.48 16.69 11.62
C ARG A 288 18.57 17.81 12.13
N ASP A 289 18.91 19.05 11.78
CA ASP A 289 18.29 20.26 12.35
C ASP A 289 17.31 20.94 11.38
N ILE A 290 17.05 20.35 10.20
CA ILE A 290 16.01 20.88 9.32
C ILE A 290 14.63 20.66 9.94
N PRO A 291 13.65 21.56 9.69
CA PRO A 291 12.30 21.46 10.30
C PRO A 291 11.65 20.09 10.11
N PHE A 292 11.82 19.48 8.95
CA PHE A 292 11.29 18.14 8.64
C PHE A 292 11.81 17.05 9.60
N ASN A 293 13.07 17.12 10.03
CA ASN A 293 13.74 16.07 10.81
C ASN A 293 13.82 16.37 12.31
N LYS A 294 13.44 17.56 12.73
CA LYS A 294 13.50 17.95 14.14
C LYS A 294 12.54 17.11 14.97
N GLY A 295 13.06 16.45 16.00
CA GLY A 295 12.29 15.47 16.81
C GLY A 295 12.18 14.07 16.19
N ARG A 296 12.82 13.82 15.04
CA ARG A 296 12.79 12.52 14.32
C ARG A 296 14.15 11.83 14.38
N HIS A 297 14.21 10.54 13.99
CA HIS A 297 15.44 9.73 13.97
C HIS A 297 16.15 9.70 15.33
N ASN A 298 15.40 9.26 16.36
CA ASN A 298 15.86 9.38 17.75
C ASN A 298 16.77 8.22 18.21
N TYR A 299 16.74 7.08 17.52
CA TYR A 299 17.58 5.94 17.91
C TYR A 299 19.01 6.05 17.40
N GLY A 300 19.98 5.83 18.30
CA GLY A 300 21.40 5.72 17.92
C GLY A 300 21.71 4.45 17.12
N THR A 301 20.93 3.40 17.36
CA THR A 301 21.06 2.11 16.65
C THR A 301 19.68 1.56 16.30
N VAL A 302 19.53 1.12 15.07
CA VAL A 302 18.39 0.30 14.62
C VAL A 302 18.92 -1.08 14.27
N ARG A 303 18.48 -2.11 14.99
CA ARG A 303 18.90 -3.49 14.78
C ARG A 303 17.73 -4.37 14.40
N VAL A 304 17.92 -5.20 13.39
CA VAL A 304 16.92 -6.17 12.92
C VAL A 304 17.47 -7.58 13.12
N GLU A 305 16.78 -8.41 13.90
CA GLU A 305 17.08 -9.82 14.12
C GLU A 305 16.17 -10.68 13.24
N TYR A 306 16.72 -11.66 12.53
CA TYR A 306 16.00 -12.54 11.63
C TYR A 306 15.69 -13.88 12.26
N PHE A 307 14.45 -14.34 12.10
CA PHE A 307 13.95 -15.61 12.62
C PHE A 307 13.39 -16.47 11.49
N SER A 308 13.44 -17.81 11.68
CA SER A 308 12.93 -18.77 10.68
C SER A 308 11.43 -18.66 10.43
N ASP A 309 10.68 -18.36 11.47
CA ASP A 309 9.21 -18.32 11.47
C ASP A 309 8.66 -17.43 12.58
N GLN A 310 7.35 -17.20 12.58
CA GLN A 310 6.66 -16.34 13.54
C GLN A 310 6.69 -16.91 14.97
N THR A 311 6.66 -18.23 15.14
CA THR A 311 6.71 -18.84 16.46
C THR A 311 8.08 -18.62 17.11
N ALA A 312 9.17 -18.87 16.36
CA ALA A 312 10.53 -18.57 16.81
C ALA A 312 10.70 -17.07 17.12
N SER A 313 10.16 -16.21 16.27
CA SER A 313 10.16 -14.76 16.47
C SER A 313 9.43 -14.37 17.77
N PHE A 314 8.24 -14.90 18.03
CA PHE A 314 7.49 -14.57 19.24
C PHE A 314 8.19 -15.06 20.52
N GLU A 315 8.76 -16.26 20.50
CA GLU A 315 9.55 -16.77 21.65
C GLU A 315 10.81 -15.92 21.90
N ALA A 316 11.46 -15.44 20.83
CA ALA A 316 12.60 -14.54 20.93
C ALA A 316 12.20 -13.17 21.52
N PHE A 317 11.03 -12.62 21.18
CA PHE A 317 10.47 -11.42 21.80
C PHE A 317 10.27 -11.62 23.30
N LYS A 318 9.63 -12.72 23.73
CA LYS A 318 9.45 -13.04 25.15
C LYS A 318 10.80 -13.21 25.87
N ALA A 319 11.84 -13.68 25.18
CA ALA A 319 13.19 -13.81 25.73
C ALA A 319 13.99 -12.51 25.79
N GLY A 320 13.55 -11.45 25.10
CA GLY A 320 14.25 -10.16 25.02
C GLY A 320 15.38 -10.13 24.00
N GLU A 321 15.30 -10.95 22.97
CA GLU A 321 16.28 -10.92 21.87
C GLU A 321 16.01 -9.76 20.91
N TYR A 322 14.75 -9.34 20.83
CA TYR A 322 14.33 -8.06 20.25
C TYR A 322 13.25 -7.42 21.14
N THR A 323 13.02 -6.13 20.99
CA THR A 323 12.39 -5.32 22.06
C THR A 323 11.16 -4.57 21.62
N PHE A 324 10.84 -4.55 20.32
CA PHE A 324 9.67 -3.87 19.77
C PHE A 324 9.00 -4.76 18.72
N ARG A 325 7.68 -4.92 18.83
CA ARG A 325 6.87 -5.75 17.95
C ARG A 325 5.54 -5.11 17.63
N VAL A 326 5.21 -5.01 16.35
CA VAL A 326 3.85 -4.79 15.87
C VAL A 326 3.26 -6.15 15.55
N GLU A 327 2.19 -6.54 16.23
CA GLU A 327 1.54 -7.83 16.05
C GLU A 327 0.45 -7.74 14.97
N SER A 328 0.29 -8.80 14.19
CA SER A 328 -0.74 -8.92 13.16
C SER A 328 -1.57 -10.21 13.28
N ASP A 329 -1.18 -11.12 14.18
CA ASP A 329 -1.89 -12.37 14.42
C ASP A 329 -2.92 -12.17 15.54
N PRO A 330 -4.24 -12.20 15.25
CA PRO A 330 -5.28 -12.00 16.25
C PRO A 330 -5.28 -13.06 17.34
N LYS A 331 -4.89 -14.31 17.01
CA LYS A 331 -4.80 -15.37 17.98
C LYS A 331 -3.65 -15.13 18.97
N LEU A 332 -2.48 -14.77 18.48
CA LEU A 332 -1.37 -14.43 19.36
C LEU A 332 -1.74 -13.24 20.25
N TRP A 333 -2.30 -12.17 19.67
CA TRP A 333 -2.71 -10.99 20.42
C TRP A 333 -3.71 -11.28 21.52
N ALA A 334 -4.75 -12.09 21.22
CA ALA A 334 -5.79 -12.46 22.18
C ALA A 334 -5.33 -13.42 23.27
N THR A 335 -4.43 -14.38 22.94
CA THR A 335 -4.22 -15.53 23.80
C THR A 335 -2.80 -15.70 24.36
N SER A 336 -1.82 -14.96 23.85
CA SER A 336 -0.41 -15.25 24.13
C SER A 336 0.36 -14.10 24.78
N TYR A 337 -0.24 -12.91 24.88
CA TYR A 337 0.36 -11.73 25.51
C TYR A 337 0.03 -11.62 27.01
N ASP A 338 0.14 -12.73 27.74
CA ASP A 338 -0.02 -12.82 29.20
C ASP A 338 1.25 -13.35 29.90
N PHE A 339 2.38 -13.41 29.19
CA PHE A 339 3.63 -13.96 29.71
C PHE A 339 4.26 -13.08 30.84
N PRO A 340 5.20 -13.65 31.64
CA PRO A 340 5.66 -13.02 32.88
C PRO A 340 6.14 -11.57 32.76
N ARG A 341 6.77 -11.18 31.66
CA ARG A 341 7.25 -9.80 31.48
C ARG A 341 6.14 -8.78 31.27
N ILE A 342 5.01 -9.17 30.68
CA ILE A 342 3.80 -8.35 30.62
C ILE A 342 3.22 -8.19 32.03
N GLN A 343 3.08 -9.30 32.77
CA GLN A 343 2.54 -9.28 34.14
C GLN A 343 3.40 -8.47 35.11
N GLN A 344 4.71 -8.43 34.89
CA GLN A 344 5.67 -7.63 35.67
C GLN A 344 5.74 -6.17 35.26
N GLY A 345 5.09 -5.78 34.16
CA GLY A 345 5.11 -4.43 33.61
C GLY A 345 6.43 -4.04 32.93
N THR A 346 7.33 -5.00 32.67
CA THR A 346 8.59 -4.76 31.94
C THR A 346 8.43 -4.81 30.40
N VAL A 347 7.30 -5.35 29.93
CA VAL A 347 6.82 -5.26 28.55
C VAL A 347 5.43 -4.68 28.58
N LYS A 348 5.20 -3.68 27.76
CA LYS A 348 3.89 -3.09 27.52
C LYS A 348 3.17 -3.78 26.37
N LYS A 349 1.86 -3.82 26.46
CA LYS A 349 0.93 -4.25 25.40
C LYS A 349 -0.08 -3.12 25.23
N GLU A 350 -0.13 -2.53 24.06
CA GLU A 350 -0.97 -1.36 23.77
C GLU A 350 -1.69 -1.52 22.44
N GLU A 351 -2.87 -0.94 22.36
CA GLU A 351 -3.65 -0.75 21.13
C GLU A 351 -3.63 0.74 20.83
N ILE A 352 -3.04 1.11 19.70
CA ILE A 352 -2.85 2.49 19.27
C ILE A 352 -3.64 2.69 17.99
N ALA A 353 -4.51 3.69 17.95
CA ALA A 353 -5.40 3.93 16.81
C ALA A 353 -4.60 4.08 15.49
N ASP A 354 -5.02 3.35 14.45
CA ASP A 354 -4.56 3.52 13.07
C ASP A 354 -5.59 4.35 12.32
N GLY A 355 -5.27 5.60 12.07
CA GLY A 355 -6.13 6.53 11.31
C GLY A 355 -6.07 6.32 9.80
N SER A 356 -5.23 5.39 9.34
CA SER A 356 -5.19 5.04 7.91
C SER A 356 -6.46 4.30 7.52
N PRO A 357 -7.11 4.66 6.40
CA PRO A 357 -8.23 3.87 5.92
C PRO A 357 -7.72 2.45 5.60
N PRO A 358 -8.33 1.43 6.21
CA PRO A 358 -7.89 0.06 6.00
C PRO A 358 -8.10 -0.36 4.54
N ASN A 359 -7.17 -1.13 3.96
CA ASN A 359 -7.32 -1.63 2.59
C ASN A 359 -8.57 -2.50 2.44
N PRO A 360 -9.41 -2.25 1.43
CA PRO A 360 -10.60 -3.07 1.16
C PRO A 360 -10.21 -4.53 0.92
N THR A 361 -10.67 -5.40 1.82
CA THR A 361 -10.43 -6.83 1.79
C THR A 361 -11.77 -7.56 1.84
N GLY A 362 -11.90 -8.66 1.10
CA GLY A 362 -13.13 -9.45 1.10
C GLY A 362 -13.21 -10.44 -0.05
N PHE A 363 -14.41 -11.00 -0.22
CA PHE A 363 -14.72 -11.95 -1.27
C PHE A 363 -15.18 -11.21 -2.53
N VAL A 364 -14.34 -11.16 -3.55
CA VAL A 364 -14.54 -10.42 -4.79
C VAL A 364 -15.21 -11.32 -5.83
N PHE A 365 -16.31 -10.86 -6.39
CA PHE A 365 -17.03 -11.53 -7.47
C PHE A 365 -16.33 -11.36 -8.82
N ASN A 366 -16.28 -12.41 -9.63
CA ASN A 366 -15.92 -12.30 -11.04
C ASN A 366 -17.17 -11.90 -11.85
N LEU A 367 -17.29 -10.63 -12.18
CA LEU A 367 -18.46 -10.08 -12.87
C LEU A 367 -18.59 -10.54 -14.35
N ALA A 368 -17.56 -11.17 -14.91
CA ALA A 368 -17.66 -11.80 -16.22
C ALA A 368 -18.52 -13.08 -16.21
N LYS A 369 -18.72 -13.71 -15.03
CA LYS A 369 -19.51 -14.94 -14.90
C LYS A 369 -21.00 -14.63 -15.02
N PRO A 370 -21.74 -15.36 -15.91
CA PRO A 370 -23.14 -15.06 -16.20
C PRO A 370 -24.04 -15.03 -14.95
N GLN A 371 -23.87 -16.00 -14.03
CA GLN A 371 -24.67 -16.12 -12.81
C GLN A 371 -24.40 -15.00 -11.79
N LEU A 372 -23.28 -14.28 -11.91
CA LEU A 372 -22.91 -13.18 -11.04
C LEU A 372 -23.19 -11.78 -11.60
N LYS A 373 -23.77 -11.69 -12.81
CA LYS A 373 -24.16 -10.41 -13.42
C LYS A 373 -25.35 -9.77 -12.70
N ASP A 374 -26.30 -10.57 -12.21
CA ASP A 374 -27.46 -10.07 -11.48
C ASP A 374 -27.03 -9.68 -10.05
N LYS A 375 -27.21 -8.42 -9.70
CA LYS A 375 -26.87 -7.87 -8.37
C LYS A 375 -27.58 -8.60 -7.24
N ARG A 376 -28.84 -9.04 -7.45
CA ARG A 376 -29.64 -9.76 -6.43
C ARG A 376 -28.99 -11.10 -6.05
N VAL A 377 -28.34 -11.77 -7.01
CA VAL A 377 -27.55 -12.99 -6.74
C VAL A 377 -26.36 -12.67 -5.86
N ARG A 378 -25.64 -11.59 -6.16
CA ARG A 378 -24.49 -11.17 -5.34
C ARG A 378 -24.91 -10.74 -3.93
N GLU A 379 -26.03 -10.04 -3.80
CA GLU A 379 -26.62 -9.69 -2.49
C GLU A 379 -27.03 -10.92 -1.69
N ALA A 380 -27.64 -11.92 -2.32
CA ALA A 380 -27.99 -13.20 -1.65
C ALA A 380 -26.73 -13.93 -1.18
N ILE A 381 -25.66 -13.94 -1.97
CA ILE A 381 -24.35 -14.49 -1.60
C ILE A 381 -23.77 -13.73 -0.41
N ALA A 382 -23.79 -12.40 -0.42
CA ALA A 382 -23.28 -11.57 0.67
C ALA A 382 -24.02 -11.80 2.00
N LEU A 383 -25.34 -11.95 1.96
CA LEU A 383 -26.13 -12.28 3.15
C LEU A 383 -25.71 -13.61 3.81
N ALA A 384 -25.16 -14.55 3.04
CA ALA A 384 -24.66 -15.82 3.58
C ALA A 384 -23.30 -15.68 4.30
N PHE A 385 -22.60 -14.57 4.15
CA PHE A 385 -21.38 -14.28 4.90
C PHE A 385 -21.75 -13.79 6.31
N ASN A 386 -21.36 -14.54 7.34
CA ASN A 386 -21.56 -14.16 8.74
C ASN A 386 -20.27 -13.60 9.31
N PHE A 387 -20.15 -12.26 9.28
CA PHE A 387 -19.00 -11.56 9.82
C PHE A 387 -18.87 -11.76 11.33
N GLU A 388 -19.94 -11.58 12.10
CA GLU A 388 -19.90 -11.64 13.57
C GLU A 388 -19.46 -13.02 14.06
N TRP A 389 -19.99 -14.09 13.46
CA TRP A 389 -19.53 -15.45 13.79
C TRP A 389 -18.05 -15.64 13.45
N SER A 390 -17.62 -15.19 12.28
CA SER A 390 -16.21 -15.29 11.84
C SER A 390 -15.29 -14.48 12.76
N ASN A 391 -15.73 -13.30 13.17
CA ASN A 391 -14.98 -12.43 14.08
C ASN A 391 -14.86 -13.07 15.48
N GLU A 392 -15.97 -13.48 16.09
CA GLU A 392 -15.96 -14.08 17.43
C GLU A 392 -15.24 -15.43 17.47
N SER A 393 -15.51 -16.31 16.50
CA SER A 393 -15.01 -17.69 16.53
C SER A 393 -13.60 -17.86 16.01
N LEU A 394 -13.16 -17.04 15.02
CA LEU A 394 -11.88 -17.19 14.34
C LEU A 394 -10.89 -16.06 14.67
N ARG A 395 -11.40 -14.88 15.07
CA ARG A 395 -10.60 -13.65 15.27
C ARG A 395 -10.76 -13.04 16.66
N TYR A 396 -11.38 -13.76 17.59
CA TYR A 396 -11.51 -13.35 19.00
C TYR A 396 -12.23 -12.03 19.24
N GLY A 397 -13.13 -11.62 18.32
CA GLY A 397 -13.86 -10.34 18.42
C GLY A 397 -13.00 -9.10 18.12
N LEU A 398 -11.80 -9.26 17.55
CA LEU A 398 -10.80 -8.18 17.42
C LEU A 398 -10.96 -7.35 16.15
N TYR A 399 -11.85 -7.73 15.24
CA TYR A 399 -12.07 -7.02 13.98
C TYR A 399 -13.32 -6.15 14.04
N SER A 400 -13.28 -5.02 13.36
CA SER A 400 -14.44 -4.18 13.10
C SER A 400 -15.09 -4.55 11.77
N PRO A 401 -16.44 -4.48 11.63
CA PRO A 401 -17.10 -4.67 10.35
C PRO A 401 -16.74 -3.55 9.37
N ARG A 402 -16.69 -3.89 8.08
CA ARG A 402 -16.42 -2.92 7.02
C ARG A 402 -17.64 -2.73 6.13
N SER A 403 -17.93 -1.49 5.80
CA SER A 403 -18.96 -1.14 4.81
C SER A 403 -18.40 -0.32 3.65
N SER A 404 -17.38 0.49 3.88
CA SER A 404 -16.85 1.48 2.95
C SER A 404 -15.48 1.11 2.41
N PHE A 405 -15.12 1.65 1.23
CA PHE A 405 -13.77 1.57 0.67
C PHE A 405 -12.82 2.57 1.34
N VAL A 406 -13.36 3.56 2.03
CA VAL A 406 -12.65 4.60 2.78
C VAL A 406 -13.17 4.69 4.22
N GLU A 407 -13.38 3.54 4.81
CA GLU A 407 -13.92 3.34 6.15
C GLU A 407 -13.30 4.28 7.19
N GLY A 408 -14.14 4.97 7.98
CA GLY A 408 -13.71 5.84 9.06
C GLY A 408 -13.19 7.22 8.63
N THR A 409 -13.16 7.53 7.33
CA THR A 409 -12.70 8.84 6.83
C THR A 409 -13.84 9.83 6.61
N PRO A 410 -13.55 11.15 6.53
CA PRO A 410 -14.56 12.17 6.19
C PRO A 410 -15.20 12.00 4.81
N ILE A 411 -14.56 11.26 3.89
CA ILE A 411 -15.05 10.99 2.53
C ILE A 411 -15.85 9.68 2.42
N GLU A 412 -16.21 9.08 3.55
CA GLU A 412 -17.11 7.92 3.58
C GLU A 412 -18.55 8.34 3.24
N ALA A 413 -19.15 7.73 2.22
CA ALA A 413 -20.53 7.96 1.85
C ALA A 413 -21.51 7.38 2.89
N LYS A 414 -22.55 8.14 3.27
CA LYS A 414 -23.56 7.74 4.28
C LYS A 414 -24.97 8.00 3.78
N GLY A 415 -25.91 7.16 4.17
CA GLY A 415 -27.34 7.30 3.84
C GLY A 415 -27.59 7.59 2.35
N LEU A 416 -28.52 8.48 2.05
CA LEU A 416 -28.73 9.04 0.71
C LEU A 416 -27.72 10.13 0.40
N PRO A 417 -27.39 10.39 -0.89
CA PRO A 417 -26.50 11.49 -1.23
C PRO A 417 -27.16 12.85 -0.92
N GLU A 418 -26.39 13.73 -0.26
CA GLU A 418 -26.87 15.05 0.15
C GLU A 418 -25.86 16.15 -0.21
N GLY A 419 -26.30 17.43 -0.21
CA GLY A 419 -25.44 18.59 -0.39
C GLY A 419 -24.57 18.52 -1.64
N ALA A 420 -23.27 18.76 -1.46
CA ALA A 420 -22.30 18.80 -2.56
C ALA A 420 -22.16 17.46 -3.30
N GLU A 421 -22.26 16.32 -2.60
CA GLU A 421 -22.24 14.99 -3.23
C GLU A 421 -23.43 14.80 -4.18
N LEU A 422 -24.63 15.19 -3.74
CA LEU A 422 -25.85 15.12 -4.57
C LEU A 422 -25.74 16.00 -5.81
N ASP A 423 -25.24 17.23 -5.64
CA ASP A 423 -25.07 18.17 -6.76
C ASP A 423 -24.02 17.67 -7.75
N PHE A 424 -22.92 17.11 -7.26
CA PHE A 424 -21.89 16.47 -8.08
C PHE A 424 -22.47 15.29 -8.86
N LEU A 425 -23.17 14.36 -8.23
CA LEU A 425 -23.78 13.21 -8.90
C LEU A 425 -24.78 13.65 -9.97
N LYS A 426 -25.61 14.68 -9.71
CA LYS A 426 -26.51 15.26 -10.71
C LYS A 426 -25.78 15.87 -11.90
N SER A 427 -24.60 16.46 -11.69
CA SER A 427 -23.79 17.04 -12.76
C SER A 427 -23.29 16.01 -13.76
N LEU A 428 -23.15 14.73 -13.34
CA LEU A 428 -22.74 13.62 -14.21
C LEU A 428 -23.86 13.15 -15.16
N GLY A 429 -25.11 13.58 -14.93
CA GLY A 429 -26.26 13.34 -15.83
C GLY A 429 -26.68 11.86 -15.89
N ASP A 430 -27.04 11.40 -17.09
CA ASP A 430 -27.70 10.12 -17.32
C ASP A 430 -26.83 8.88 -17.00
N VAL A 431 -25.54 9.06 -16.75
CA VAL A 431 -24.66 7.96 -16.37
C VAL A 431 -24.92 7.46 -14.94
N VAL A 432 -25.59 8.29 -14.11
CA VAL A 432 -25.91 7.96 -12.72
C VAL A 432 -27.25 7.22 -12.63
N PRO A 433 -27.26 5.95 -12.18
CA PRO A 433 -28.51 5.21 -12.01
C PRO A 433 -29.43 5.85 -10.97
N GLU A 434 -30.75 5.80 -11.19
CA GLU A 434 -31.76 6.34 -10.27
C GLU A 434 -31.63 5.76 -8.86
N GLY A 435 -31.23 4.49 -8.74
CA GLY A 435 -31.01 3.82 -7.45
C GLY A 435 -29.98 4.52 -6.54
N ILE A 436 -29.00 5.22 -7.10
CA ILE A 436 -28.03 6.03 -6.33
C ILE A 436 -28.73 7.13 -5.53
N TYR A 437 -29.81 7.71 -6.05
CA TYR A 437 -30.55 8.81 -5.41
C TYR A 437 -31.63 8.35 -4.43
N THR A 438 -32.07 7.09 -4.58
CA THR A 438 -33.30 6.60 -3.91
C THR A 438 -33.07 5.49 -2.91
N THR A 439 -31.85 4.95 -2.85
CA THR A 439 -31.50 3.86 -1.95
C THR A 439 -30.31 4.29 -1.09
N ASP A 440 -30.39 4.04 0.21
CA ASP A 440 -29.27 4.25 1.12
C ASP A 440 -28.03 3.50 0.61
N VAL A 441 -26.86 4.08 0.82
CA VAL A 441 -25.61 3.41 0.50
C VAL A 441 -25.53 2.07 1.25
N TRP A 442 -25.08 1.03 0.55
CA TRP A 442 -25.00 -0.30 1.14
C TRP A 442 -24.07 -0.31 2.37
N THR A 443 -24.50 -0.99 3.43
CA THR A 443 -23.71 -1.28 4.63
C THR A 443 -23.71 -2.78 4.90
N MET A 444 -22.69 -3.28 5.58
CA MET A 444 -22.66 -4.68 6.02
C MET A 444 -23.87 -4.96 6.90
N HIS A 445 -24.55 -6.07 6.63
CA HIS A 445 -25.69 -6.51 7.44
C HIS A 445 -25.22 -7.07 8.79
N GLU A 446 -25.97 -6.80 9.82
CA GLU A 446 -25.76 -7.43 11.12
C GLU A 446 -26.11 -8.92 11.03
N SER A 447 -25.26 -9.78 11.56
CA SER A 447 -25.46 -11.22 11.63
C SER A 447 -25.37 -11.73 13.09
N ASN A 448 -25.79 -12.96 13.33
CA ASN A 448 -25.78 -13.52 14.69
C ASN A 448 -24.49 -14.33 14.90
N PRO A 449 -23.65 -14.01 15.90
CA PRO A 449 -22.45 -14.79 16.19
C PRO A 449 -22.73 -16.23 16.70
N GLU A 450 -23.91 -16.52 17.18
CA GLU A 450 -24.28 -17.86 17.69
C GLU A 450 -24.70 -18.84 16.59
N ASP A 451 -25.17 -18.34 15.44
CA ASP A 451 -25.68 -19.12 14.32
C ASP A 451 -24.83 -18.91 13.07
N LEU A 452 -24.36 -19.96 12.43
CA LEU A 452 -23.65 -19.84 11.16
C LEU A 452 -24.47 -19.09 10.09
N ILE A 453 -25.76 -19.40 10.00
CA ILE A 453 -26.72 -18.69 9.15
C ILE A 453 -28.14 -18.80 9.72
N SER A 454 -28.73 -17.67 10.04
CA SER A 454 -30.06 -17.60 10.64
C SER A 454 -31.19 -18.03 9.68
N ARG A 455 -32.33 -18.41 10.18
CA ARG A 455 -33.54 -18.69 9.36
C ARG A 455 -33.99 -17.43 8.59
N GLY A 456 -33.84 -16.26 9.22
CA GLY A 456 -34.17 -14.97 8.62
C GLY A 456 -33.32 -14.71 7.39
N THR A 457 -32.01 -14.81 7.54
CA THR A 457 -31.00 -14.66 6.49
C THR A 457 -31.24 -15.62 5.32
N ARG A 458 -31.50 -16.92 5.62
CA ARG A 458 -31.82 -17.92 4.58
C ARG A 458 -33.07 -17.56 3.79
N ARG A 459 -34.10 -17.06 4.45
CA ARG A 459 -35.36 -16.65 3.79
C ARG A 459 -35.13 -15.42 2.89
N GLN A 460 -34.40 -14.44 3.39
CA GLN A 460 -34.09 -13.23 2.62
C GLN A 460 -33.23 -13.55 1.39
N ALA A 461 -32.14 -14.30 1.57
CA ALA A 461 -31.28 -14.74 0.48
C ALA A 461 -32.04 -15.59 -0.55
N GLY A 462 -32.87 -16.53 -0.09
CA GLY A 462 -33.72 -17.34 -0.94
C GLY A 462 -34.74 -16.52 -1.75
N GLY A 463 -35.31 -15.45 -1.15
CA GLY A 463 -36.17 -14.49 -1.85
C GLY A 463 -35.45 -13.78 -2.97
N LEU A 464 -34.26 -13.24 -2.72
CA LEU A 464 -33.42 -12.57 -3.75
C LEU A 464 -33.05 -13.52 -4.90
N LEU A 465 -32.68 -14.76 -4.57
CA LEU A 465 -32.39 -15.79 -5.59
C LEU A 465 -33.63 -16.10 -6.45
N GLN A 466 -34.80 -16.23 -5.82
CA GLN A 466 -36.06 -16.48 -6.54
C GLN A 466 -36.43 -15.29 -7.45
N GLU A 467 -36.29 -14.06 -6.97
CA GLU A 467 -36.52 -12.86 -7.79
C GLU A 467 -35.53 -12.74 -8.95
N ALA A 468 -34.31 -13.29 -8.79
CA ALA A 468 -33.30 -13.38 -9.83
C ALA A 468 -33.46 -14.60 -10.77
N GLY A 469 -34.56 -15.37 -10.62
CA GLY A 469 -34.86 -16.52 -11.48
C GLY A 469 -34.24 -17.84 -11.05
N TRP A 470 -33.77 -17.94 -9.79
CA TRP A 470 -33.19 -19.16 -9.22
C TRP A 470 -34.11 -19.76 -8.16
N SER A 471 -34.65 -20.96 -8.42
CA SER A 471 -35.56 -21.64 -7.49
C SER A 471 -34.90 -22.89 -6.88
N VAL A 472 -35.04 -23.07 -5.57
CA VAL A 472 -34.49 -24.23 -4.85
C VAL A 472 -35.39 -25.44 -5.09
N GLY A 473 -34.82 -26.52 -5.62
CA GLY A 473 -35.50 -27.78 -5.85
C GLY A 473 -35.56 -28.69 -4.61
N ASP A 474 -36.18 -29.87 -4.76
CA ASP A 474 -36.32 -30.89 -3.70
C ASP A 474 -34.96 -31.43 -3.20
N ASP A 475 -33.94 -31.36 -4.01
CA ASP A 475 -32.55 -31.72 -3.66
C ASP A 475 -31.78 -30.59 -2.92
N GLY A 476 -32.44 -29.48 -2.68
CA GLY A 476 -31.86 -28.34 -1.97
C GLY A 476 -30.97 -27.43 -2.82
N LEU A 477 -30.90 -27.65 -4.14
CA LEU A 477 -30.08 -26.83 -5.04
C LEU A 477 -30.94 -25.83 -5.83
N ALA A 478 -30.43 -24.58 -5.94
CA ALA A 478 -31.05 -23.55 -6.73
C ALA A 478 -30.76 -23.73 -8.23
N ARG A 479 -31.82 -23.66 -9.06
CA ARG A 479 -31.77 -23.79 -10.51
C ARG A 479 -32.53 -22.66 -11.20
N ASN A 480 -32.06 -22.32 -12.40
CA ASN A 480 -32.78 -21.41 -13.30
C ASN A 480 -33.82 -22.15 -14.14
N ASP A 481 -34.58 -21.43 -14.96
CA ASP A 481 -35.61 -22.00 -15.85
C ASP A 481 -35.05 -22.98 -16.88
N ALA A 482 -33.75 -22.88 -17.20
CA ALA A 482 -33.06 -23.85 -18.09
C ALA A 482 -32.65 -25.14 -17.38
N GLY A 483 -32.86 -25.23 -16.04
CA GLY A 483 -32.46 -26.37 -15.22
C GLY A 483 -30.97 -26.34 -14.81
N GLU A 484 -30.26 -25.27 -15.06
CA GLU A 484 -28.85 -25.13 -14.69
C GLU A 484 -28.73 -24.81 -13.18
N THR A 485 -27.86 -25.52 -12.49
CA THR A 485 -27.57 -25.30 -11.05
C THR A 485 -26.74 -24.05 -10.83
N LEU A 486 -27.11 -23.23 -9.84
CA LEU A 486 -26.32 -22.10 -9.42
C LEU A 486 -25.05 -22.58 -8.72
N LYS A 487 -23.92 -22.47 -9.40
CA LYS A 487 -22.61 -22.88 -8.90
C LYS A 487 -21.76 -21.68 -8.53
N LEU A 488 -20.94 -21.85 -7.49
CA LEU A 488 -19.95 -20.88 -7.06
C LEU A 488 -18.65 -21.59 -6.69
N HIS A 489 -17.60 -21.35 -7.45
CA HIS A 489 -16.28 -21.91 -7.22
C HIS A 489 -15.28 -20.85 -6.79
N MET A 490 -14.61 -21.09 -5.66
CA MET A 490 -13.54 -20.24 -5.13
C MET A 490 -12.19 -20.94 -5.23
N ILE A 491 -11.12 -20.16 -5.35
CA ILE A 491 -9.74 -20.67 -5.26
C ILE A 491 -9.01 -19.95 -4.11
N ILE A 492 -8.18 -20.71 -3.41
CA ILE A 492 -7.32 -20.17 -2.36
C ILE A 492 -5.89 -20.73 -2.51
N PRO A 493 -4.84 -19.96 -2.16
CA PRO A 493 -3.49 -20.50 -2.17
C PRO A 493 -3.29 -21.49 -1.02
N SER A 494 -2.47 -22.52 -1.25
CA SER A 494 -2.25 -23.59 -0.26
C SER A 494 -1.56 -23.11 1.03
N ASN A 495 -0.94 -21.94 1.00
CA ASN A 495 -0.27 -21.30 2.11
C ASN A 495 -1.11 -20.20 2.78
N ILE A 496 -2.42 -20.17 2.54
CA ILE A 496 -3.31 -19.19 3.17
C ILE A 496 -3.35 -19.38 4.70
N GLU A 497 -3.58 -18.31 5.40
CA GLU A 497 -3.75 -18.34 6.86
C GLU A 497 -4.92 -19.25 7.27
N ALA A 498 -4.75 -20.02 8.35
CA ALA A 498 -5.74 -21.00 8.78
C ALA A 498 -7.10 -20.39 9.15
N SER A 499 -7.13 -19.18 9.70
CA SER A 499 -8.36 -18.45 10.02
C SER A 499 -9.15 -18.11 8.75
N ILE A 500 -8.46 -17.68 7.69
CA ILE A 500 -9.07 -17.37 6.39
C ILE A 500 -9.57 -18.65 5.70
N GLU A 501 -8.83 -19.76 5.79
CA GLU A 501 -9.30 -21.05 5.28
C GLU A 501 -10.58 -21.51 6.00
N SER A 502 -10.61 -21.44 7.34
CA SER A 502 -11.79 -21.79 8.13
C SER A 502 -12.99 -20.88 7.82
N MET A 503 -12.74 -19.61 7.51
CA MET A 503 -13.77 -18.68 7.05
C MET A 503 -14.35 -19.12 5.69
N HIS A 504 -13.52 -19.57 4.75
CA HIS A 504 -13.98 -20.12 3.47
C HIS A 504 -14.85 -21.39 3.67
N GLU A 505 -14.41 -22.31 4.53
CA GLU A 505 -15.18 -23.53 4.86
C GLU A 505 -16.57 -23.20 5.36
N THR A 506 -16.63 -22.26 6.33
CA THR A 506 -17.90 -21.84 6.94
C THR A 506 -18.79 -21.13 5.93
N TYR A 507 -18.19 -20.25 5.10
CA TYR A 507 -18.93 -19.52 4.09
C TYR A 507 -19.52 -20.48 3.02
N VAL A 508 -18.77 -21.48 2.58
CA VAL A 508 -19.27 -22.53 1.67
C VAL A 508 -20.45 -23.29 2.29
N GLN A 509 -20.42 -23.60 3.59
CA GLN A 509 -21.54 -24.24 4.26
C GLN A 509 -22.79 -23.36 4.26
N ASN A 510 -22.64 -22.07 4.52
CA ASN A 510 -23.73 -21.09 4.49
C ASN A 510 -24.32 -20.91 3.10
N LEU A 511 -23.47 -20.84 2.06
CA LEU A 511 -23.90 -20.75 0.67
C LEU A 511 -24.70 -21.99 0.24
N ARG A 512 -24.29 -23.18 0.66
CA ARG A 512 -25.05 -24.44 0.42
C ARG A 512 -26.40 -24.42 1.15
N ALA A 513 -26.46 -23.82 2.33
CA ALA A 513 -27.72 -23.71 3.09
C ALA A 513 -28.76 -22.79 2.45
N ILE A 514 -28.39 -21.96 1.48
CA ILE A 514 -29.29 -21.13 0.65
C ILE A 514 -29.49 -21.69 -0.77
N GLY A 515 -28.94 -22.89 -1.04
CA GLY A 515 -29.15 -23.61 -2.31
C GLY A 515 -28.06 -23.45 -3.36
N ILE A 516 -26.96 -22.77 -3.06
CA ILE A 516 -25.84 -22.58 -4.00
C ILE A 516 -24.92 -23.81 -3.92
N ASP A 517 -24.58 -24.41 -5.07
CA ASP A 517 -23.56 -25.45 -5.18
C ASP A 517 -22.17 -24.82 -5.08
N ALA A 518 -21.79 -24.47 -3.83
CA ALA A 518 -20.56 -23.77 -3.53
C ALA A 518 -19.40 -24.72 -3.20
N SER A 519 -18.21 -24.39 -3.63
CA SER A 519 -16.97 -25.11 -3.33
C SER A 519 -15.76 -24.18 -3.34
N TYR A 520 -14.67 -24.61 -2.67
CA TYR A 520 -13.37 -23.98 -2.83
C TYR A 520 -12.28 -25.03 -3.08
N GLU A 521 -11.20 -24.59 -3.72
CA GLU A 521 -10.04 -25.41 -4.05
C GLU A 521 -8.75 -24.76 -3.56
N LYS A 522 -7.90 -25.53 -2.86
CA LYS A 522 -6.55 -25.12 -2.50
C LYS A 522 -5.60 -25.43 -3.65
N VAL A 523 -4.94 -24.40 -4.16
CA VAL A 523 -3.98 -24.51 -5.26
C VAL A 523 -2.58 -24.04 -4.83
N ASP A 524 -1.55 -24.51 -5.52
CA ASP A 524 -0.20 -24.00 -5.34
C ASP A 524 -0.15 -22.48 -5.57
N PRO A 525 0.67 -21.68 -4.83
CA PRO A 525 0.72 -20.22 -4.97
C PRO A 525 1.03 -19.74 -6.39
N SER A 526 1.82 -20.50 -7.18
CA SER A 526 2.10 -20.14 -8.58
C SER A 526 0.87 -20.36 -9.45
N GLN A 527 0.15 -21.46 -9.23
CA GLN A 527 -1.12 -21.75 -9.90
C GLN A 527 -2.21 -20.75 -9.49
N PHE A 528 -2.26 -20.38 -8.22
CA PHE A 528 -3.15 -19.33 -7.73
C PHE A 528 -2.94 -18.02 -8.50
N THR A 529 -1.68 -17.57 -8.61
CA THR A 529 -1.34 -16.36 -9.36
C THR A 529 -1.72 -16.45 -10.83
N LEU A 530 -1.48 -17.60 -11.47
CA LEU A 530 -1.84 -17.83 -12.88
C LEU A 530 -3.36 -17.75 -13.07
N ARG A 531 -4.12 -18.55 -12.29
CA ARG A 531 -5.59 -18.58 -12.37
C ARG A 531 -6.22 -17.24 -12.01
N GLN A 532 -5.62 -16.48 -11.08
CA GLN A 532 -6.02 -15.11 -10.79
C GLN A 532 -5.87 -14.19 -12.03
N ARG A 533 -4.77 -14.32 -12.78
CA ARG A 533 -4.54 -13.57 -14.02
C ARG A 533 -5.54 -13.94 -15.11
N GLU A 534 -5.85 -15.24 -15.24
CA GLU A 534 -6.80 -15.77 -16.19
C GLU A 534 -8.27 -15.62 -15.74
N ARG A 535 -8.49 -15.13 -14.50
CA ARG A 535 -9.81 -15.03 -13.86
C ARG A 535 -10.59 -16.35 -13.85
N ASP A 536 -9.87 -17.45 -13.65
CA ASP A 536 -10.43 -18.80 -13.56
C ASP A 536 -10.95 -19.08 -12.14
N TYR A 537 -11.98 -18.35 -11.74
CA TYR A 537 -12.74 -18.47 -10.49
C TYR A 537 -14.09 -17.78 -10.66
N ASP A 538 -15.06 -18.11 -9.82
CA ASP A 538 -16.30 -17.35 -9.68
C ASP A 538 -16.17 -16.28 -8.62
N MET A 539 -15.44 -16.57 -7.53
CA MET A 539 -15.17 -15.65 -6.44
C MET A 539 -13.78 -15.90 -5.86
N ILE A 540 -13.12 -14.83 -5.37
CA ILE A 540 -11.78 -14.90 -4.81
C ILE A 540 -11.67 -14.00 -3.58
N TYR A 541 -11.00 -14.45 -2.51
CA TYR A 541 -10.66 -13.60 -1.38
C TYR A 541 -9.44 -12.75 -1.74
N SER A 542 -9.56 -11.43 -1.66
CA SER A 542 -8.55 -10.50 -2.16
C SER A 542 -8.48 -9.22 -1.33
N SER A 543 -7.26 -8.71 -1.17
CA SER A 543 -6.93 -7.38 -0.64
C SER A 543 -6.25 -6.49 -1.70
N ARG A 544 -6.54 -6.74 -2.99
CA ARG A 544 -5.91 -6.03 -4.10
C ARG A 544 -6.41 -4.60 -4.29
N TYR A 545 -7.62 -4.31 -3.82
CA TYR A 545 -8.14 -2.95 -3.83
C TYR A 545 -7.46 -2.13 -2.75
N GLY A 546 -6.99 -0.93 -3.12
CA GLY A 546 -6.45 0.04 -2.18
C GLY A 546 -7.53 0.97 -1.63
N ALA A 547 -7.38 1.38 -0.39
CA ALA A 547 -8.10 2.54 0.10
C ALA A 547 -7.55 3.80 -0.60
N PHE A 548 -8.44 4.69 -1.01
CA PHE A 548 -8.05 5.88 -1.76
C PHE A 548 -8.28 7.15 -0.94
N LEU A 549 -7.21 7.88 -0.67
CA LEU A 549 -7.26 9.21 -0.06
C LEU A 549 -6.86 10.30 -1.05
N SER A 550 -6.37 9.93 -2.23
CA SER A 550 -5.98 10.86 -3.29
C SER A 550 -6.33 10.32 -4.66
N THR A 551 -6.41 11.21 -5.64
CA THR A 551 -6.76 10.90 -7.04
C THR A 551 -5.54 10.49 -7.87
N GLY A 552 -4.76 9.53 -7.42
CA GLY A 552 -3.66 9.00 -8.21
C GLY A 552 -4.12 8.09 -9.35
N GLY A 553 -3.25 7.79 -10.31
CA GLY A 553 -3.51 6.84 -11.40
C GLY A 553 -3.93 5.43 -10.96
N GLY A 554 -3.72 5.11 -9.69
CA GLY A 554 -4.18 3.88 -9.06
C GLY A 554 -5.69 3.67 -9.09
N LEU A 555 -6.51 4.75 -9.04
CA LEU A 555 -7.97 4.64 -9.13
C LEU A 555 -8.41 4.04 -10.47
N SER A 556 -7.86 4.52 -11.59
CA SER A 556 -8.15 3.96 -12.90
C SER A 556 -7.73 2.50 -13.00
N GLN A 557 -6.56 2.13 -12.44
CA GLN A 557 -6.04 0.77 -12.46
C GLN A 557 -6.89 -0.20 -11.65
N MET A 558 -7.43 0.25 -10.50
CA MET A 558 -8.22 -0.59 -9.60
C MET A 558 -9.69 -0.67 -10.00
N TYR A 559 -10.27 0.42 -10.51
CA TYR A 559 -11.71 0.54 -10.67
C TYR A 559 -12.15 0.93 -12.09
N GLY A 560 -11.24 1.34 -12.97
CA GLY A 560 -11.57 1.79 -14.32
C GLY A 560 -11.94 0.66 -15.27
N SER A 561 -12.92 0.92 -16.15
CA SER A 561 -13.42 -0.04 -17.13
C SER A 561 -12.36 -0.48 -18.14
N ARG A 562 -11.43 0.40 -18.51
CA ARG A 562 -10.33 0.08 -19.42
C ARG A 562 -9.45 -1.08 -18.90
N GLU A 563 -9.29 -1.16 -17.58
CA GLU A 563 -8.45 -2.15 -16.91
C GLU A 563 -9.23 -3.42 -16.52
N ALA A 564 -10.53 -3.45 -16.76
CA ALA A 564 -11.42 -4.51 -16.33
C ALA A 564 -11.02 -5.91 -16.86
N GLU A 565 -10.39 -6.00 -18.03
CA GLU A 565 -10.00 -7.30 -18.62
C GLU A 565 -8.59 -7.74 -18.21
N PHE A 566 -7.69 -6.81 -17.87
CA PHE A 566 -6.26 -7.09 -17.79
C PHE A 566 -5.65 -6.87 -16.42
N SER A 567 -6.18 -5.93 -15.62
CA SER A 567 -5.57 -5.56 -14.35
C SER A 567 -5.76 -6.62 -13.28
N LEU A 568 -4.67 -7.00 -12.63
CA LEU A 568 -4.70 -7.80 -11.40
C LEU A 568 -5.26 -7.01 -10.20
N PHE A 569 -5.24 -5.68 -10.27
CA PHE A 569 -5.79 -4.79 -9.25
C PHE A 569 -7.30 -4.58 -9.40
N ASN A 570 -7.90 -5.08 -10.49
CA ASN A 570 -9.34 -5.15 -10.68
C ASN A 570 -9.78 -6.64 -10.80
N PRO A 571 -9.70 -7.44 -9.74
CA PRO A 571 -10.03 -8.87 -9.80
C PRO A 571 -11.51 -9.13 -10.10
N ALA A 572 -12.40 -8.19 -9.82
CA ALA A 572 -13.81 -8.30 -10.19
C ALA A 572 -14.04 -8.18 -11.71
N GLY A 573 -13.14 -7.53 -12.44
CA GLY A 573 -13.44 -7.10 -13.80
C GLY A 573 -14.54 -6.02 -13.81
N LEU A 574 -14.54 -5.15 -12.81
CA LEU A 574 -15.50 -4.04 -12.74
C LEU A 574 -15.35 -3.15 -13.96
N ALA A 575 -16.46 -2.92 -14.64
CA ALA A 575 -16.59 -2.01 -15.78
C ALA A 575 -17.89 -1.22 -15.62
N SER A 576 -17.79 -0.01 -15.08
CA SER A 576 -18.93 0.84 -14.77
C SER A 576 -18.74 2.24 -15.35
N PRO A 577 -19.60 2.69 -16.27
CA PRO A 577 -19.56 4.04 -16.79
C PRO A 577 -19.69 5.12 -15.70
N LEU A 578 -20.42 4.83 -14.62
CA LEU A 578 -20.54 5.73 -13.47
C LEU A 578 -19.19 5.91 -12.78
N VAL A 579 -18.52 4.79 -12.48
CA VAL A 579 -17.21 4.81 -11.83
C VAL A 579 -16.18 5.53 -12.69
N ASP A 580 -16.17 5.27 -14.00
CA ASP A 580 -15.29 5.95 -14.95
C ASP A 580 -15.52 7.47 -14.98
N ALA A 581 -16.79 7.90 -15.01
CA ALA A 581 -17.14 9.31 -15.02
C ALA A 581 -16.71 10.03 -13.73
N ILE A 582 -16.87 9.37 -12.56
CA ILE A 582 -16.44 9.91 -11.27
C ILE A 582 -14.92 10.02 -11.21
N ILE A 583 -14.19 8.98 -11.63
CA ILE A 583 -12.73 9.00 -11.67
C ILE A 583 -12.23 10.13 -12.60
N ALA A 584 -12.79 10.25 -13.79
CA ALA A 584 -12.44 11.32 -14.72
C ALA A 584 -12.70 12.71 -14.10
N ALA A 585 -13.88 12.93 -13.49
CA ALA A 585 -14.20 14.19 -12.84
C ALA A 585 -13.27 14.49 -11.65
N SER A 586 -12.85 13.47 -10.89
CA SER A 586 -11.90 13.65 -9.79
C SER A 586 -10.53 14.15 -10.26
N PHE A 587 -10.11 13.81 -11.48
CA PHE A 587 -8.86 14.31 -12.05
C PHE A 587 -8.97 15.78 -12.51
N GLU A 588 -10.15 16.23 -12.84
CA GLU A 588 -10.42 17.61 -13.25
C GLU A 588 -10.72 18.54 -12.06
N ALA A 589 -10.86 18.00 -10.85
CA ALA A 589 -11.11 18.78 -9.64
C ALA A 589 -10.06 19.87 -9.43
N THR A 590 -10.52 21.08 -9.04
CA THR A 590 -9.69 22.27 -8.88
C THR A 590 -9.35 22.59 -7.42
N SER A 591 -9.96 21.84 -6.48
CA SER A 591 -9.71 21.97 -5.04
C SER A 591 -9.76 20.61 -4.33
N GLN A 592 -9.22 20.54 -3.12
CA GLN A 592 -9.32 19.35 -2.27
C GLN A 592 -10.79 19.03 -1.97
N ALA A 593 -11.60 20.05 -1.67
CA ALA A 593 -13.04 19.87 -1.39
C ALA A 593 -13.81 19.24 -2.58
N GLU A 594 -13.51 19.64 -3.81
CA GLU A 594 -14.09 18.99 -5.01
C GLU A 594 -13.60 17.56 -5.18
N THR A 595 -12.32 17.30 -4.87
CA THR A 595 -11.75 15.95 -4.87
C THR A 595 -12.45 15.07 -3.85
N ASP A 596 -12.62 15.54 -2.62
CA ASP A 596 -13.27 14.82 -1.53
C ASP A 596 -14.71 14.46 -1.87
N VAL A 597 -15.45 15.38 -2.47
CA VAL A 597 -16.81 15.13 -2.97
C VAL A 597 -16.83 14.05 -4.04
N ALA A 598 -15.90 14.09 -4.99
CA ALA A 598 -15.79 13.06 -6.02
C ALA A 598 -15.41 11.69 -5.43
N LEU A 599 -14.51 11.65 -4.45
CA LEU A 599 -14.11 10.40 -3.77
C LEU A 599 -15.26 9.84 -2.90
N MET A 600 -16.05 10.70 -2.25
CA MET A 600 -17.27 10.28 -1.53
C MET A 600 -18.29 9.66 -2.50
N ALA A 601 -18.52 10.30 -3.64
CA ALA A 601 -19.37 9.74 -4.69
C ALA A 601 -18.81 8.43 -5.28
N LEU A 602 -17.48 8.28 -5.34
CA LEU A 602 -16.83 7.04 -5.76
C LEU A 602 -17.09 5.91 -4.76
N ASP A 603 -16.94 6.14 -3.46
CA ASP A 603 -17.27 5.15 -2.42
C ASP A 603 -18.73 4.67 -2.56
N ARG A 604 -19.68 5.60 -2.73
CA ARG A 604 -21.09 5.27 -2.98
C ARG A 604 -21.27 4.43 -4.24
N ALA A 605 -20.63 4.82 -5.34
CA ALA A 605 -20.74 4.12 -6.62
C ALA A 605 -20.17 2.70 -6.55
N LEU A 606 -19.00 2.52 -5.92
CA LEU A 606 -18.38 1.20 -5.74
C LEU A 606 -19.26 0.28 -4.88
N ARG A 607 -19.84 0.80 -3.81
CA ARG A 607 -20.79 0.05 -2.96
C ARG A 607 -22.10 -0.23 -3.70
N TYR A 608 -22.56 0.67 -4.56
CA TYR A 608 -23.72 0.44 -5.43
C TYR A 608 -23.47 -0.68 -6.44
N GLU A 609 -22.28 -0.75 -7.05
CA GLU A 609 -21.90 -1.82 -8.00
C GLU A 609 -21.85 -3.18 -7.35
N PHE A 610 -21.59 -3.26 -6.07
CA PHE A 610 -21.67 -4.46 -5.24
C PHE A 610 -20.86 -5.64 -5.79
N PHE A 611 -19.59 -5.44 -5.99
CA PHE A 611 -18.67 -6.42 -6.61
C PHE A 611 -17.78 -7.16 -5.59
N ILE A 612 -17.90 -6.82 -4.31
CA ILE A 612 -17.17 -7.44 -3.20
C ILE A 612 -18.11 -7.67 -2.00
N VAL A 613 -17.96 -8.77 -1.32
CA VAL A 613 -18.46 -8.97 0.04
C VAL A 613 -17.34 -8.57 0.97
N PRO A 614 -17.42 -7.41 1.63
CA PRO A 614 -16.33 -6.94 2.47
C PRO A 614 -16.13 -7.85 3.67
N ASP A 615 -14.89 -7.95 4.11
CA ASP A 615 -14.51 -8.54 5.39
C ASP A 615 -14.23 -7.44 6.41
N GLY A 616 -13.97 -7.79 7.65
CA GLY A 616 -13.60 -6.85 8.69
C GLY A 616 -12.17 -6.32 8.57
N TYR A 617 -11.84 -5.39 9.43
CA TYR A 617 -10.52 -4.77 9.53
C TYR A 617 -10.11 -4.60 10.99
N ILE A 618 -8.82 -4.40 11.22
CA ILE A 618 -8.24 -4.01 12.50
C ILE A 618 -8.10 -2.49 12.47
N ALA A 619 -8.68 -1.82 13.47
CA ALA A 619 -8.69 -0.36 13.56
C ALA A 619 -7.46 0.21 14.29
N ASP A 620 -6.69 -0.66 14.96
CA ASP A 620 -5.59 -0.25 15.83
C ASP A 620 -4.30 -0.97 15.46
N TYR A 621 -3.17 -0.33 15.71
CA TYR A 621 -1.88 -1.01 15.79
C TYR A 621 -1.82 -1.81 17.11
N TRP A 622 -1.59 -3.10 17.04
CA TRP A 622 -1.32 -3.94 18.21
C TRP A 622 0.18 -3.95 18.48
N VAL A 623 0.59 -3.23 19.51
CA VAL A 623 2.01 -2.98 19.77
C VAL A 623 2.42 -3.62 21.11
N ALA A 624 3.53 -4.35 21.09
CA ALA A 624 4.16 -4.83 22.30
C ALA A 624 5.63 -4.43 22.32
N TYR A 625 6.08 -3.86 23.42
CA TYR A 625 7.45 -3.36 23.53
C TYR A 625 7.95 -3.35 24.96
N TYR A 626 9.25 -3.43 25.11
CA TYR A 626 9.91 -3.32 26.42
C TYR A 626 9.77 -1.88 26.94
N ASP A 627 9.41 -1.70 28.23
CA ASP A 627 9.10 -0.40 28.85
C ASP A 627 10.34 0.48 28.98
N MET A 628 11.01 0.71 27.88
CA MET A 628 12.06 1.69 27.71
C MET A 628 11.77 2.68 26.58
N TYR A 629 10.76 2.37 25.77
CA TYR A 629 10.36 3.26 24.68
C TYR A 629 9.31 4.24 25.14
N GLU A 630 9.41 5.44 24.62
CA GLU A 630 8.42 6.50 24.73
C GLU A 630 8.12 7.06 23.35
N HIS A 631 6.97 7.68 23.22
CA HIS A 631 6.48 8.25 21.97
C HIS A 631 5.83 9.62 22.24
N PRO A 632 5.58 10.45 21.21
CA PRO A 632 4.80 11.68 21.34
C PRO A 632 3.42 11.41 21.95
N GLU A 633 2.85 12.38 22.66
CA GLU A 633 1.49 12.27 23.19
C GLU A 633 0.45 12.07 22.10
N THR A 634 0.67 12.72 20.95
CA THR A 634 -0.16 12.57 19.75
C THR A 634 0.61 11.75 18.71
N ILE A 635 0.13 10.54 18.45
CA ILE A 635 0.61 9.72 17.33
C ILE A 635 -0.04 10.26 16.06
N PRO A 636 0.72 10.47 14.97
CA PRO A 636 0.12 10.91 13.72
C PRO A 636 -0.84 9.85 13.15
N PRO A 637 -1.93 10.28 12.48
CA PRO A 637 -3.00 9.37 12.10
C PRO A 637 -2.59 8.31 11.07
N TYR A 638 -1.59 8.57 10.23
CA TYR A 638 -1.26 7.70 9.09
C TYR A 638 0.01 6.87 9.25
N ASP A 639 0.71 6.98 10.37
CA ASP A 639 1.88 6.13 10.69
C ASP A 639 2.05 6.01 12.21
N LEU A 640 2.37 4.83 12.71
CA LEU A 640 2.73 4.63 14.11
C LEU A 640 4.01 5.41 14.50
N GLY A 641 4.85 5.75 13.54
CA GLY A 641 6.06 6.55 13.71
C GLY A 641 7.15 5.91 14.57
N TYR A 642 7.07 4.61 14.84
CA TYR A 642 7.96 3.97 15.82
C TYR A 642 9.45 3.98 15.43
N LEU A 643 9.79 4.14 14.14
CA LEU A 643 11.17 4.29 13.68
C LEU A 643 11.63 5.74 13.59
N SER A 644 10.70 6.65 13.36
CA SER A 644 11.01 8.07 13.14
C SER A 644 10.82 8.92 14.38
N LEU A 645 9.74 8.71 15.16
CA LEU A 645 9.26 9.62 16.20
C LEU A 645 9.50 9.14 17.63
N TRP A 646 9.52 7.81 17.85
CA TRP A 646 9.71 7.25 19.18
C TRP A 646 11.16 7.33 19.62
N TRP A 647 11.41 7.23 20.93
CA TRP A 647 12.75 7.30 21.52
C TRP A 647 12.94 6.31 22.67
N VAL A 648 14.19 6.08 23.04
CA VAL A 648 14.55 5.31 24.24
C VAL A 648 14.66 6.28 25.42
N ASN A 649 13.95 5.97 26.51
CA ASN A 649 14.18 6.62 27.81
C ASN A 649 15.40 5.98 28.48
N PRO A 650 16.51 6.74 28.68
CA PRO A 650 17.77 6.16 29.15
C PRO A 650 17.68 5.60 30.58
N ASP A 651 16.86 6.19 31.45
CA ASP A 651 16.71 5.75 32.83
C ASP A 651 15.94 4.43 32.92
N LYS A 652 14.88 4.28 32.09
CA LYS A 652 14.12 3.03 31.97
C LYS A 652 14.96 1.93 31.34
N GLU A 653 15.71 2.22 30.28
CA GLU A 653 16.63 1.26 29.66
C GLU A 653 17.65 0.75 30.68
N LYS A 654 18.27 1.66 31.44
CA LYS A 654 19.22 1.31 32.50
C LYS A 654 18.59 0.41 33.57
N ALA A 655 17.38 0.75 34.02
CA ALA A 655 16.65 -0.03 35.02
C ALA A 655 16.37 -1.48 34.51
N LEU A 656 15.96 -1.64 33.25
CA LEU A 656 15.73 -2.95 32.65
C LEU A 656 17.02 -3.77 32.51
N LYS A 657 18.16 -3.14 32.21
CA LYS A 657 19.48 -3.78 32.15
C LYS A 657 19.94 -4.23 33.55
N GLU A 658 19.80 -3.37 34.57
CA GLU A 658 20.13 -3.68 35.96
C GLU A 658 19.26 -4.80 36.54
N ALA A 659 18.01 -4.89 36.11
CA ALA A 659 17.09 -5.99 36.47
C ALA A 659 17.36 -7.30 35.68
N GLY A 660 18.31 -7.32 34.73
CA GLY A 660 18.60 -8.47 33.89
C GLY A 660 17.49 -8.83 32.88
N VAL A 661 16.62 -7.88 32.60
CA VAL A 661 15.53 -8.01 31.62
C VAL A 661 16.05 -7.86 30.20
N LEU A 662 16.96 -6.93 30.00
CA LEU A 662 17.72 -6.72 28.75
C LEU A 662 19.12 -7.30 28.87
N LYS A 663 19.65 -7.82 27.75
CA LYS A 663 21.04 -8.35 27.65
C LYS A 663 22.06 -7.25 27.48
#